data_fe103fb81824f288501ff1a75c7baa02
#
_entry.id   fe103fb81824f288501ff1a75c7baa02
#
_cell.length_a   1.000
_cell.length_b   1.000
_cell.length_c   1.000
_cell.angle_alpha   90.00
_cell.angle_beta   90.00
_cell.angle_gamma   90.00
#
_symmetry.space_group_name_H-M   'P 1'
#
loop_
_entity.id
_entity.type
_entity.pdbx_description
1 polymer ?
#
loop_
_entity_poly.entity_id
_entity_poly.type
_entity_poly.pdbx_seq_one_letter_code
_entity_poly.pdbx_strand_id
1 'polypeptide(L)'
;MFKLTSKLALSNLKQNRKLYYPFALAVILTTMILYSFIALSLTPHLEDSYGGGSARTVLGFGSFVVQLVVIILVAYANGYVMKNRSKELGLYSVLGMEKKHLLIMTLWELLFFYVLTVGVGLGLGLLFDRLIFALLLKCMGLPVVIQSTFQIEAVLNTLLGLALAFGLILLLNSFRLLRYSSLHLMQQKKAGEKKGRFLLVQTLLGLGLLGIAFYIALTVERPVAAVQGFFIAVILVILATYLLFNAGSITFLKFLKGRKSYYYKSENFISVSNLIARMRKNAAGLATISILSTMVLVTLTGSLNIFIGGQNYLDTVYPSDYMISVGHMPSDAEIEPVIEDVQAQIKKTADATHLSDYQVAQTTYWSAEIRRIDGKVLEVNDQSTPSTGQELKSEGTVYFFDQATYEQLTGQKVELGENEILAYGYQYPGKLDAQLEINGKTFTIKEKLNSNFIQGKLPQSDLFQHQMGLYLVLPDLNQLGLKVDKNLEFSITAKNKDNQDFISGLIKELYSTDKISQYDATYFGGFDRYSIEKDWRETAGTLLFIGIFLSVIFLLATVLVIYYKQISEGYEDRENFVILQQVGLDQKQTATTIRKQILTVFFLPLFFSFLYLGVAYKMIAKIVAILGATNAGLVLQTTLSICAVFFISYVLVFLLTSRSYRKIVVR
;
A
#
# COMPACT_ATOMS: atom_id res chain seq x y z
N MET A 1 -5.49 51.90 5.38
CA MET A 1 -6.01 50.68 4.75
C MET A 1 -5.36 49.40 5.31
N PHE A 2 -4.03 49.28 5.36
CA PHE A 2 -3.31 48.10 5.85
C PHE A 2 -3.71 47.66 7.27
N LYS A 3 -3.77 48.62 8.22
CA LYS A 3 -4.21 48.39 9.61
C LYS A 3 -5.68 47.92 9.73
N LEU A 4 -6.54 48.36 8.81
CA LEU A 4 -7.95 47.99 8.77
C LEU A 4 -8.11 46.56 8.25
N THR A 5 -7.43 46.19 7.16
CA THR A 5 -7.51 44.86 6.56
C THR A 5 -6.96 43.78 7.49
N SER A 6 -5.90 44.04 8.27
CA SER A 6 -5.39 43.09 9.28
C SER A 6 -6.34 42.90 10.47
N LYS A 7 -6.99 43.99 10.97
CA LYS A 7 -8.03 43.87 12.01
C LYS A 7 -9.26 43.11 11.53
N LEU A 8 -9.71 43.36 10.29
CA LEU A 8 -10.82 42.62 9.70
C LEU A 8 -10.47 41.13 9.53
N ALA A 9 -9.26 40.80 9.10
CA ALA A 9 -8.79 39.43 8.98
C ALA A 9 -8.85 38.67 10.31
N LEU A 10 -8.35 39.25 11.40
CA LEU A 10 -8.42 38.66 12.74
C LEU A 10 -9.86 38.52 13.26
N SER A 11 -10.70 39.54 13.02
CA SER A 11 -12.11 39.48 13.37
C SER A 11 -12.85 38.37 12.63
N ASN A 12 -12.58 38.22 11.36
CA ASN A 12 -13.14 37.17 10.50
C ASN A 12 -12.77 35.76 10.97
N LEU A 13 -11.49 35.52 11.32
CA LEU A 13 -11.05 34.24 11.89
C LEU A 13 -11.80 33.91 13.18
N LYS A 14 -11.99 34.91 14.05
CA LYS A 14 -12.69 34.74 15.32
C LYS A 14 -14.21 34.52 15.14
N GLN A 15 -14.85 35.23 14.23
CA GLN A 15 -16.28 35.09 13.95
C GLN A 15 -16.62 33.77 13.26
N ASN A 16 -15.77 33.35 12.31
CA ASN A 16 -15.93 32.11 11.55
C ASN A 16 -15.25 30.90 12.18
N ARG A 17 -15.01 30.92 13.51
CA ARG A 17 -14.27 29.86 14.23
C ARG A 17 -14.81 28.45 13.96
N LYS A 18 -16.11 28.24 13.84
CA LYS A 18 -16.72 26.94 13.54
C LYS A 18 -16.30 26.37 12.19
N LEU A 19 -15.95 27.24 11.23
CA LEU A 19 -15.48 26.87 9.92
C LEU A 19 -13.97 26.61 9.92
N TYR A 20 -13.21 27.39 10.70
CA TYR A 20 -11.74 27.30 10.73
C TYR A 20 -11.21 26.22 11.69
N TYR A 21 -11.90 25.85 12.77
CA TYR A 21 -11.41 24.87 13.74
C TYR A 21 -11.06 23.51 13.15
N PRO A 22 -11.91 22.85 12.34
CA PRO A 22 -11.55 21.57 11.76
C PRO A 22 -10.37 21.68 10.78
N PHE A 23 -10.29 22.80 10.05
CA PHE A 23 -9.17 23.09 9.17
C PHE A 23 -7.88 23.30 9.97
N ALA A 24 -7.93 24.08 11.06
CA ALA A 24 -6.78 24.28 11.93
C ALA A 24 -6.28 22.97 12.54
N LEU A 25 -7.17 22.14 13.04
CA LEU A 25 -6.82 20.82 13.59
C LEU A 25 -6.14 19.93 12.55
N ALA A 26 -6.67 19.91 11.33
CA ALA A 26 -6.06 19.14 10.26
C ALA A 26 -4.65 19.66 9.89
N VAL A 27 -4.47 20.99 9.79
CA VAL A 27 -3.15 21.58 9.51
C VAL A 27 -2.17 21.33 10.65
N ILE A 28 -2.60 21.47 11.90
CA ILE A 28 -1.77 21.21 13.09
C ILE A 28 -1.25 19.76 13.07
N LEU A 29 -2.15 18.79 12.90
CA LEU A 29 -1.78 17.36 12.92
C LEU A 29 -0.92 16.98 11.72
N THR A 30 -1.24 17.48 10.54
CA THR A 30 -0.41 17.20 9.35
C THR A 30 0.95 17.88 9.41
N THR A 31 1.05 19.07 10.03
CA THR A 31 2.34 19.74 10.30
C THR A 31 3.19 18.90 11.26
N MET A 32 2.61 18.43 12.36
CA MET A 32 3.27 17.56 13.33
C MET A 32 3.82 16.29 12.62
N ILE A 33 3.00 15.62 11.81
CA ILE A 33 3.42 14.40 11.10
C ILE A 33 4.52 14.71 10.08
N LEU A 34 4.37 15.77 9.28
CA LEU A 34 5.36 16.17 8.27
C LEU A 34 6.72 16.47 8.92
N TYR A 35 6.72 17.27 10.01
CA TYR A 35 7.95 17.53 10.77
C TYR A 35 8.60 16.24 11.24
N SER A 36 7.81 15.33 11.84
CA SER A 36 8.32 14.06 12.35
C SER A 36 8.97 13.21 11.25
N PHE A 37 8.35 13.12 10.08
CA PHE A 37 8.95 12.37 8.96
C PHE A 37 10.27 12.95 8.46
N ILE A 38 10.33 14.28 8.33
CA ILE A 38 11.55 14.98 7.91
C ILE A 38 12.65 14.83 8.99
N ALA A 39 12.31 15.01 10.27
CA ALA A 39 13.25 14.87 11.38
C ALA A 39 13.82 13.45 11.47
N LEU A 40 12.96 12.43 11.33
CA LEU A 40 13.38 11.03 11.32
C LEU A 40 14.29 10.70 10.13
N SER A 41 13.97 11.20 8.93
CA SER A 41 14.81 10.96 7.74
C SER A 41 16.19 11.62 7.79
N LEU A 42 16.37 12.64 8.65
CA LEU A 42 17.63 13.35 8.85
C LEU A 42 18.41 12.87 10.09
N THR A 43 17.86 11.92 10.85
CA THR A 43 18.46 11.49 12.14
C THR A 43 19.70 10.64 11.91
N PRO A 44 20.90 11.04 12.46
CA PRO A 44 22.14 10.27 12.33
C PRO A 44 22.06 8.88 12.96
N HIS A 45 21.32 8.71 14.06
CA HIS A 45 21.19 7.43 14.76
C HIS A 45 20.61 6.27 13.92
N LEU A 46 19.92 6.59 12.82
CA LEU A 46 19.48 5.57 11.88
C LEU A 46 20.63 5.12 10.96
N GLU A 47 21.66 5.93 10.73
CA GLU A 47 22.84 5.56 9.91
C GLU A 47 23.72 4.54 10.61
N ASP A 48 23.83 4.61 11.95
CA ASP A 48 24.66 3.71 12.75
C ASP A 48 24.01 2.34 12.97
N SER A 49 22.72 2.17 12.63
CA SER A 49 22.02 0.89 12.72
C SER A 49 22.19 0.10 11.41
N TYR A 50 22.31 -1.21 11.56
CA TYR A 50 22.38 -2.14 10.43
C TYR A 50 21.07 -2.02 9.62
N GLY A 51 21.13 -1.68 8.32
CA GLY A 51 19.92 -1.40 7.52
C GLY A 51 19.36 0.03 7.60
N GLY A 52 19.89 0.89 8.46
CA GLY A 52 19.43 2.27 8.68
C GLY A 52 19.44 3.14 7.41
N GLY A 53 20.33 2.86 6.46
CA GLY A 53 20.36 3.54 5.16
C GLY A 53 19.10 3.28 4.34
N SER A 54 18.58 2.06 4.36
CA SER A 54 17.31 1.70 3.70
C SER A 54 16.12 2.37 4.37
N ALA A 55 16.05 2.34 5.70
CA ALA A 55 15.00 3.00 6.48
C ALA A 55 14.97 4.51 6.22
N ARG A 56 16.13 5.17 6.20
CA ARG A 56 16.27 6.60 5.90
C ARG A 56 15.75 6.96 4.50
N THR A 57 16.11 6.16 3.50
CA THR A 57 15.64 6.35 2.12
C THR A 57 14.12 6.22 2.04
N VAL A 58 13.54 5.20 2.66
CA VAL A 58 12.10 4.95 2.70
C VAL A 58 11.37 6.08 3.44
N LEU A 59 11.90 6.59 4.57
CA LEU A 59 11.36 7.74 5.29
C LEU A 59 11.44 9.02 4.46
N GLY A 60 12.51 9.22 3.69
CA GLY A 60 12.64 10.32 2.75
C GLY A 60 11.54 10.32 1.68
N PHE A 61 11.27 9.17 1.07
CA PHE A 61 10.11 9.00 0.17
C PHE A 61 8.78 9.23 0.90
N GLY A 62 8.65 8.73 2.12
CA GLY A 62 7.47 8.96 2.97
C GLY A 62 7.22 10.45 3.22
N SER A 63 8.26 11.22 3.53
CA SER A 63 8.14 12.67 3.75
C SER A 63 7.66 13.41 2.50
N PHE A 64 8.15 13.03 1.33
CA PHE A 64 7.69 13.58 0.04
C PHE A 64 6.20 13.28 -0.21
N VAL A 65 5.77 12.05 0.02
CA VAL A 65 4.35 11.65 -0.13
C VAL A 65 3.47 12.41 0.86
N VAL A 66 3.89 12.51 2.14
CA VAL A 66 3.19 13.29 3.16
C VAL A 66 3.06 14.75 2.74
N GLN A 67 4.14 15.36 2.25
CA GLN A 67 4.13 16.75 1.76
C GLN A 67 3.09 16.95 0.65
N LEU A 68 3.02 16.03 -0.32
CA LEU A 68 2.06 16.10 -1.42
C LEU A 68 0.62 15.99 -0.91
N VAL A 69 0.35 15.05 0.00
CA VAL A 69 -0.97 14.86 0.60
C VAL A 69 -1.39 16.08 1.42
N VAL A 70 -0.46 16.69 2.18
CA VAL A 70 -0.71 17.92 2.94
C VAL A 70 -1.11 19.06 2.02
N ILE A 71 -0.42 19.27 0.90
CA ILE A 71 -0.76 20.30 -0.09
C ILE A 71 -2.20 20.10 -0.59
N ILE A 72 -2.56 18.88 -0.96
CA ILE A 72 -3.92 18.56 -1.46
C ILE A 72 -4.97 18.82 -0.36
N LEU A 73 -4.71 18.36 0.86
CA LEU A 73 -5.63 18.50 1.98
C LEU A 73 -5.88 19.97 2.34
N VAL A 74 -4.80 20.74 2.46
CA VAL A 74 -4.87 22.17 2.80
C VAL A 74 -5.58 22.95 1.69
N ALA A 75 -5.31 22.65 0.40
CA ALA A 75 -5.99 23.25 -0.74
C ALA A 75 -7.49 22.91 -0.76
N TYR A 76 -7.86 21.66 -0.47
CA TYR A 76 -9.26 21.23 -0.38
C TYR A 76 -10.00 21.97 0.75
N ALA A 77 -9.44 21.97 1.96
CA ALA A 77 -10.03 22.59 3.13
C ALA A 77 -10.22 24.11 2.93
N ASN A 78 -9.19 24.78 2.41
CA ASN A 78 -9.28 26.20 2.06
C ASN A 78 -10.33 26.47 0.98
N GLY A 79 -10.40 25.63 -0.06
CA GLY A 79 -11.43 25.75 -1.09
C GLY A 79 -12.84 25.73 -0.54
N TYR A 80 -13.10 24.90 0.48
CA TYR A 80 -14.37 24.85 1.20
C TYR A 80 -14.61 26.14 2.02
N VAL A 81 -13.61 26.59 2.79
CA VAL A 81 -13.68 27.84 3.57
C VAL A 81 -14.01 29.01 2.65
N MET A 82 -13.28 29.18 1.54
CA MET A 82 -13.51 30.24 0.57
C MET A 82 -14.89 30.18 -0.09
N LYS A 83 -15.39 28.98 -0.40
CA LYS A 83 -16.76 28.82 -0.93
C LYS A 83 -17.83 29.32 0.04
N ASN A 84 -17.70 29.05 1.33
CA ASN A 84 -18.65 29.51 2.34
C ASN A 84 -18.56 31.01 2.60
N ARG A 85 -17.35 31.58 2.49
CA ARG A 85 -17.10 33.02 2.69
C ARG A 85 -17.30 33.86 1.45
N SER A 86 -17.57 33.27 0.29
CA SER A 86 -17.78 34.01 -0.95
C SER A 86 -18.87 35.09 -0.84
N LYS A 87 -19.94 34.85 -0.05
CA LYS A 87 -20.98 35.85 0.22
C LYS A 87 -20.46 37.05 1.00
N GLU A 88 -19.65 36.83 2.05
CA GLU A 88 -19.06 37.90 2.88
C GLU A 88 -18.11 38.74 2.03
N LEU A 89 -17.25 38.11 1.24
CA LEU A 89 -16.33 38.79 0.32
C LEU A 89 -17.08 39.58 -0.76
N GLY A 90 -18.18 39.02 -1.28
CA GLY A 90 -19.07 39.73 -2.20
C GLY A 90 -19.72 40.96 -1.56
N LEU A 91 -20.16 40.85 -0.30
CA LEU A 91 -20.74 41.97 0.43
C LEU A 91 -19.72 43.10 0.67
N TYR A 92 -18.51 42.78 1.10
CA TYR A 92 -17.43 43.76 1.24
C TYR A 92 -17.15 44.49 -0.06
N SER A 93 -17.20 43.80 -1.21
CA SER A 93 -17.02 44.42 -2.52
C SER A 93 -18.18 45.34 -2.87
N VAL A 94 -19.42 45.01 -2.57
CA VAL A 94 -20.60 45.87 -2.79
C VAL A 94 -20.55 47.10 -1.87
N LEU A 95 -20.01 46.98 -0.68
CA LEU A 95 -19.82 48.07 0.29
C LEU A 95 -18.61 49.00 -0.10
N GLY A 96 -17.97 48.78 -1.27
CA GLY A 96 -16.96 49.65 -1.77
C GLY A 96 -15.51 49.20 -1.58
N MET A 97 -15.25 47.98 -1.07
CA MET A 97 -13.89 47.44 -1.01
C MET A 97 -13.42 47.01 -2.40
N GLU A 98 -12.33 47.56 -2.85
CA GLU A 98 -11.66 47.17 -4.09
C GLU A 98 -11.10 45.73 -3.97
N LYS A 99 -10.98 45.06 -5.11
CA LYS A 99 -10.41 43.69 -5.18
C LYS A 99 -9.02 43.60 -4.55
N LYS A 100 -8.19 44.64 -4.66
CA LYS A 100 -6.85 44.73 -4.03
C LYS A 100 -6.93 44.63 -2.51
N HIS A 101 -7.89 45.30 -1.88
CA HIS A 101 -8.09 45.28 -0.43
C HIS A 101 -8.59 43.94 0.04
N LEU A 102 -9.47 43.26 -0.73
CA LEU A 102 -9.91 41.88 -0.46
C LEU A 102 -8.76 40.89 -0.54
N LEU A 103 -7.86 41.03 -1.51
CA LEU A 103 -6.66 40.20 -1.62
C LEU A 103 -5.74 40.38 -0.42
N ILE A 104 -5.46 41.64 -0.02
CA ILE A 104 -4.61 41.92 1.15
C ILE A 104 -5.25 41.36 2.43
N MET A 105 -6.58 41.46 2.58
CA MET A 105 -7.30 40.86 3.71
C MET A 105 -7.16 39.34 3.73
N THR A 106 -7.34 38.67 2.59
CA THR A 106 -7.17 37.21 2.47
C THR A 106 -5.73 36.78 2.72
N LEU A 107 -4.75 37.57 2.31
CA LEU A 107 -3.33 37.33 2.61
C LEU A 107 -3.07 37.38 4.11
N TRP A 108 -3.53 38.43 4.82
CA TRP A 108 -3.40 38.54 6.27
C TRP A 108 -4.06 37.38 7.00
N GLU A 109 -5.22 36.97 6.56
CA GLU A 109 -5.97 35.88 7.12
C GLU A 109 -5.25 34.54 6.99
N LEU A 110 -4.72 34.24 5.79
CA LEU A 110 -3.90 33.06 5.55
C LEU A 110 -2.59 33.12 6.34
N LEU A 111 -1.95 34.28 6.45
CA LEU A 111 -0.72 34.45 7.22
C LEU A 111 -0.94 34.20 8.70
N PHE A 112 -1.96 34.81 9.32
CA PHE A 112 -2.29 34.57 10.72
C PHE A 112 -2.65 33.13 10.98
N PHE A 113 -3.41 32.52 10.09
CA PHE A 113 -3.80 31.13 10.18
C PHE A 113 -2.58 30.21 10.05
N TYR A 114 -1.67 30.48 9.09
CA TYR A 114 -0.39 29.75 8.93
C TYR A 114 0.46 29.82 10.18
N VAL A 115 0.76 31.02 10.67
CA VAL A 115 1.63 31.21 11.84
C VAL A 115 1.08 30.48 13.06
N LEU A 116 -0.23 30.58 13.29
CA LEU A 116 -0.88 29.93 14.45
C LEU A 116 -0.86 28.40 14.29
N THR A 117 -1.32 27.88 13.16
CA THR A 117 -1.50 26.42 12.99
C THR A 117 -0.18 25.68 12.81
N VAL A 118 0.74 26.26 12.04
CA VAL A 118 2.07 25.67 11.82
C VAL A 118 2.92 25.79 13.08
N GLY A 119 2.84 26.93 13.78
CA GLY A 119 3.54 27.10 15.05
C GLY A 119 3.10 26.10 16.12
N VAL A 120 1.78 25.91 16.28
CA VAL A 120 1.25 24.89 17.20
C VAL A 120 1.60 23.48 16.73
N GLY A 121 1.49 23.20 15.42
CA GLY A 121 1.82 21.89 14.83
C GLY A 121 3.30 21.52 15.02
N LEU A 122 4.21 22.45 14.78
CA LEU A 122 5.65 22.27 15.08
C LEU A 122 5.90 22.09 16.57
N GLY A 123 5.25 22.89 17.42
CA GLY A 123 5.35 22.73 18.88
C GLY A 123 4.93 21.33 19.34
N LEU A 124 3.83 20.79 18.79
CA LEU A 124 3.41 19.42 19.06
C LEU A 124 4.41 18.40 18.45
N GLY A 125 4.92 18.64 17.24
CA GLY A 125 5.94 17.80 16.62
C GLY A 125 7.18 17.65 17.50
N LEU A 126 7.68 18.77 18.03
CA LEU A 126 8.81 18.79 18.95
C LEU A 126 8.49 18.14 20.30
N LEU A 127 7.27 18.30 20.81
CA LEU A 127 6.83 17.69 22.07
C LEU A 127 6.76 16.16 21.95
N PHE A 128 6.22 15.65 20.84
CA PHE A 128 6.05 14.22 20.62
C PHE A 128 7.21 13.57 19.86
N ASP A 129 8.25 14.31 19.52
CA ASP A 129 9.43 13.85 18.78
C ASP A 129 10.01 12.53 19.34
N ARG A 130 10.28 12.49 20.64
CA ARG A 130 10.83 11.31 21.33
C ARG A 130 9.88 10.10 21.27
N LEU A 131 8.57 10.35 21.41
CA LEU A 131 7.56 9.28 21.37
C LEU A 131 7.45 8.69 19.96
N ILE A 132 7.47 9.55 18.94
CA ILE A 132 7.37 9.13 17.54
C ILE A 132 8.61 8.36 17.12
N PHE A 133 9.80 8.78 17.56
CA PHE A 133 11.05 8.03 17.35
C PHE A 133 11.03 6.67 18.05
N ALA A 134 10.62 6.62 19.32
CA ALA A 134 10.46 5.36 20.06
C ALA A 134 9.45 4.40 19.38
N LEU A 135 8.37 4.95 18.79
CA LEU A 135 7.39 4.16 18.03
C LEU A 135 8.01 3.60 16.75
N LEU A 136 8.81 4.39 16.02
CA LEU A 136 9.53 3.91 14.84
C LEU A 136 10.46 2.76 15.21
N LEU A 137 11.32 2.93 16.21
CA LEU A 137 12.24 1.88 16.67
C LEU A 137 11.50 0.60 17.08
N LYS A 138 10.36 0.75 17.77
CA LYS A 138 9.51 -0.40 18.12
C LYS A 138 8.92 -1.10 16.89
N CYS A 139 8.49 -0.37 15.87
CA CYS A 139 8.03 -0.94 14.60
C CYS A 139 9.17 -1.69 13.87
N MET A 140 10.39 -1.15 13.93
CA MET A 140 11.58 -1.76 13.33
C MET A 140 12.12 -2.97 14.14
N GLY A 141 11.59 -3.23 15.34
CA GLY A 141 12.10 -4.28 16.22
C GLY A 141 13.45 -3.94 16.89
N LEU A 142 13.87 -2.69 16.85
CA LEU A 142 15.10 -2.21 17.48
C LEU A 142 14.89 -1.88 18.95
N PRO A 143 15.97 -1.91 19.76
CA PRO A 143 15.93 -1.45 21.15
C PRO A 143 15.39 -0.02 21.23
N VAL A 144 14.38 0.19 22.07
CA VAL A 144 13.75 1.51 22.18
C VAL A 144 14.67 2.44 22.97
N VAL A 145 15.23 3.44 22.29
CA VAL A 145 16.02 4.51 22.88
C VAL A 145 15.20 5.79 22.87
N ILE A 146 15.08 6.46 24.03
CA ILE A 146 14.35 7.72 24.16
C ILE A 146 15.32 8.87 23.91
N GLN A 147 15.55 9.19 22.65
CA GLN A 147 16.36 10.31 22.20
C GLN A 147 15.54 11.31 21.40
N SER A 148 15.98 12.56 21.34
CA SER A 148 15.37 13.58 20.50
C SER A 148 15.97 13.53 19.09
N THR A 149 15.11 13.57 18.09
CA THR A 149 15.49 13.67 16.67
C THR A 149 15.54 15.13 16.20
N PHE A 150 15.56 16.10 17.14
CA PHE A 150 15.55 17.51 16.82
C PHE A 150 16.69 17.90 15.88
N GLN A 151 16.30 18.49 14.73
CA GLN A 151 17.20 19.07 13.75
C GLN A 151 16.62 20.38 13.23
N ILE A 152 17.41 21.43 13.22
CA ILE A 152 16.98 22.74 12.71
C ILE A 152 16.61 22.67 11.23
N GLU A 153 17.29 21.82 10.48
CA GLU A 153 17.02 21.58 9.07
C GLU A 153 15.62 20.99 8.85
N ALA A 154 15.17 20.07 9.71
CA ALA A 154 13.82 19.52 9.66
C ALA A 154 12.75 20.59 9.90
N VAL A 155 13.00 21.50 10.85
CA VAL A 155 12.11 22.65 11.11
C VAL A 155 12.02 23.55 9.88
N LEU A 156 13.17 23.92 9.30
CA LEU A 156 13.22 24.79 8.12
C LEU A 156 12.54 24.17 6.91
N ASN A 157 12.79 22.89 6.63
CA ASN A 157 12.17 22.16 5.52
C ASN A 157 10.65 22.04 5.70
N THR A 158 10.18 21.82 6.93
CA THR A 158 8.75 21.79 7.25
C THR A 158 8.10 23.16 7.03
N LEU A 159 8.72 24.22 7.52
CA LEU A 159 8.24 25.60 7.32
C LEU A 159 8.17 25.95 5.82
N LEU A 160 9.22 25.65 5.05
CA LEU A 160 9.27 25.90 3.62
C LEU A 160 8.21 25.09 2.85
N GLY A 161 8.07 23.80 3.17
CA GLY A 161 7.08 22.93 2.54
C GLY A 161 5.65 23.40 2.76
N LEU A 162 5.33 23.84 3.98
CA LEU A 162 4.00 24.39 4.28
C LEU A 162 3.83 25.80 3.73
N ALA A 163 4.88 26.63 3.69
CA ALA A 163 4.82 27.95 3.03
C ALA A 163 4.52 27.80 1.55
N LEU A 164 5.08 26.80 0.87
CA LEU A 164 4.72 26.46 -0.51
C LEU A 164 3.24 26.07 -0.65
N ALA A 165 2.71 25.24 0.25
CA ALA A 165 1.30 24.84 0.24
C ALA A 165 0.38 26.07 0.41
N PHE A 166 0.66 26.92 1.39
CA PHE A 166 -0.13 28.14 1.64
C PHE A 166 0.06 29.19 0.56
N GLY A 167 1.24 29.29 -0.05
CA GLY A 167 1.51 30.13 -1.22
C GLY A 167 0.66 29.71 -2.43
N LEU A 168 0.58 28.42 -2.70
CA LEU A 168 -0.29 27.87 -3.75
C LEU A 168 -1.77 28.21 -3.48
N ILE A 169 -2.21 28.08 -2.25
CA ILE A 169 -3.57 28.46 -1.85
C ILE A 169 -3.83 29.95 -2.06
N LEU A 170 -2.88 30.81 -1.68
CA LEU A 170 -2.97 32.22 -1.90
C LEU A 170 -3.13 32.56 -3.39
N LEU A 171 -2.35 31.90 -4.25
CA LEU A 171 -2.45 32.04 -5.71
C LEU A 171 -3.83 31.62 -6.23
N LEU A 172 -4.34 30.45 -5.78
CA LEU A 172 -5.67 29.96 -6.16
C LEU A 172 -6.79 30.90 -5.70
N ASN A 173 -6.71 31.44 -4.48
CA ASN A 173 -7.67 32.40 -3.95
C ASN A 173 -7.61 33.73 -4.68
N SER A 174 -6.41 34.22 -4.98
CA SER A 174 -6.18 35.45 -5.76
C SER A 174 -6.77 35.34 -7.16
N PHE A 175 -6.49 34.23 -7.84
CA PHE A 175 -7.07 33.96 -9.16
C PHE A 175 -8.61 33.95 -9.14
N ARG A 176 -9.21 33.35 -8.12
CA ARG A 176 -10.66 33.32 -7.92
C ARG A 176 -11.24 34.73 -7.71
N LEU A 177 -10.66 35.53 -6.80
CA LEU A 177 -11.12 36.85 -6.47
C LEU A 177 -10.98 37.83 -7.66
N LEU A 178 -9.90 37.70 -8.44
CA LEU A 178 -9.69 38.53 -9.62
C LEU A 178 -10.66 38.21 -10.76
N ARG A 179 -10.96 36.91 -10.97
CA ARG A 179 -11.78 36.44 -12.11
C ARG A 179 -13.29 36.65 -11.90
N TYR A 180 -13.80 36.53 -10.66
CA TYR A 180 -15.23 36.63 -10.42
C TYR A 180 -15.68 38.08 -10.12
N SER A 181 -16.87 38.44 -10.61
CA SER A 181 -17.53 39.71 -10.25
C SER A 181 -18.15 39.60 -8.86
N SER A 182 -18.33 40.73 -8.17
CA SER A 182 -18.95 40.81 -6.83
C SER A 182 -20.33 40.19 -6.80
N LEU A 183 -21.13 40.40 -7.85
CA LEU A 183 -22.46 39.81 -7.98
C LEU A 183 -22.39 38.27 -8.10
N HIS A 184 -21.42 37.78 -8.88
CA HIS A 184 -21.21 36.32 -9.04
C HIS A 184 -20.76 35.65 -7.73
N LEU A 185 -19.92 36.30 -6.93
CA LEU A 185 -19.52 35.82 -5.60
C LEU A 185 -20.72 35.74 -4.64
N MET A 186 -21.65 36.68 -4.68
CA MET A 186 -22.87 36.64 -3.87
C MET A 186 -23.86 35.55 -4.32
N GLN A 187 -23.98 35.32 -5.61
CA GLN A 187 -24.90 34.37 -6.22
C GLN A 187 -24.40 32.92 -6.27
N GLN A 188 -23.12 32.67 -5.96
CA GLN A 188 -22.48 31.33 -6.08
C GLN A 188 -23.25 30.21 -5.36
N LYS A 189 -23.99 30.51 -4.27
CA LYS A 189 -24.86 29.53 -3.61
C LYS A 189 -26.19 29.27 -4.35
N LYS A 190 -26.67 30.22 -5.16
CA LYS A 190 -27.97 30.14 -5.88
C LYS A 190 -27.83 29.81 -7.38
N ALA A 191 -26.62 29.87 -7.93
CA ALA A 191 -26.40 29.52 -9.33
C ALA A 191 -26.72 28.04 -9.52
N GLY A 192 -27.88 27.78 -10.10
CA GLY A 192 -28.27 26.43 -10.52
C GLY A 192 -27.17 25.88 -11.46
N GLU A 193 -26.61 24.74 -11.12
CA GLU A 193 -25.59 24.12 -11.95
C GLU A 193 -26.13 23.91 -13.39
N LYS A 194 -25.31 24.25 -14.37
CA LYS A 194 -25.61 24.07 -15.79
C LYS A 194 -26.08 22.62 -16.02
N LYS A 195 -27.20 22.46 -16.74
CA LYS A 195 -27.69 21.15 -17.18
C LYS A 195 -26.54 20.44 -17.90
N GLY A 196 -26.00 19.38 -17.32
CA GLY A 196 -24.93 18.60 -17.93
C GLY A 196 -25.39 18.03 -19.26
N ARG A 197 -24.92 18.58 -20.38
CA ARG A 197 -25.31 18.20 -21.75
C ARG A 197 -24.82 16.78 -22.11
N PHE A 198 -23.82 16.25 -21.41
CA PHE A 198 -23.16 14.97 -21.74
C PHE A 198 -23.09 13.99 -20.57
N LEU A 199 -24.09 13.96 -19.69
CA LEU A 199 -24.09 13.07 -18.53
C LEU A 199 -23.92 11.59 -18.90
N LEU A 200 -24.58 11.15 -19.97
CA LEU A 200 -24.49 9.77 -20.42
C LEU A 200 -23.10 9.43 -20.96
N VAL A 201 -22.50 10.33 -21.76
CA VAL A 201 -21.14 10.16 -22.28
C VAL A 201 -20.12 10.11 -21.13
N GLN A 202 -20.23 11.02 -20.15
CA GLN A 202 -19.35 11.01 -18.96
C GLN A 202 -19.53 9.74 -18.13
N THR A 203 -20.75 9.21 -18.03
CA THR A 203 -21.02 7.96 -17.32
C THR A 203 -20.39 6.77 -18.06
N LEU A 204 -20.55 6.70 -19.38
CA LEU A 204 -19.95 5.63 -20.20
C LEU A 204 -18.41 5.71 -20.16
N LEU A 205 -17.84 6.92 -20.25
CA LEU A 205 -16.41 7.12 -20.12
C LEU A 205 -15.92 6.68 -18.72
N GLY A 206 -16.63 7.05 -17.66
CA GLY A 206 -16.29 6.65 -16.30
C GLY A 206 -16.37 5.12 -16.10
N LEU A 207 -17.39 4.46 -16.66
CA LEU A 207 -17.49 3.00 -16.63
C LEU A 207 -16.39 2.33 -17.46
N GLY A 208 -16.03 2.89 -18.61
CA GLY A 208 -14.93 2.41 -19.43
C GLY A 208 -13.59 2.48 -18.72
N LEU A 209 -13.26 3.64 -18.12
CA LEU A 209 -12.04 3.80 -17.33
C LEU A 209 -12.00 2.85 -16.12
N LEU A 210 -13.13 2.68 -15.43
CA LEU A 210 -13.22 1.74 -14.31
C LEU A 210 -13.05 0.30 -14.77
N GLY A 211 -13.67 -0.06 -15.90
CA GLY A 211 -13.54 -1.39 -16.52
C GLY A 211 -12.08 -1.71 -16.90
N ILE A 212 -11.37 -0.75 -17.50
CA ILE A 212 -9.94 -0.90 -17.82
C ILE A 212 -9.12 -1.08 -16.53
N ALA A 213 -9.36 -0.26 -15.50
CA ALA A 213 -8.66 -0.38 -14.23
C ALA A 213 -8.90 -1.75 -13.57
N PHE A 214 -10.13 -2.24 -13.59
CA PHE A 214 -10.50 -3.56 -13.05
C PHE A 214 -9.90 -4.70 -13.88
N TYR A 215 -9.88 -4.55 -15.20
CA TYR A 215 -9.22 -5.51 -16.07
C TYR A 215 -7.72 -5.62 -15.72
N ILE A 216 -7.01 -4.51 -15.64
CA ILE A 216 -5.60 -4.48 -15.22
C ILE A 216 -5.44 -5.17 -13.86
N ALA A 217 -6.27 -4.83 -12.86
CA ALA A 217 -6.16 -5.37 -11.52
C ALA A 217 -6.39 -6.89 -11.43
N LEU A 218 -7.27 -7.44 -12.26
CA LEU A 218 -7.64 -8.86 -12.23
C LEU A 218 -6.77 -9.74 -13.13
N THR A 219 -6.18 -9.18 -14.21
CA THR A 219 -5.39 -9.95 -15.18
C THR A 219 -3.90 -9.98 -14.90
N VAL A 220 -3.41 -9.14 -13.99
CA VAL A 220 -2.01 -9.14 -13.62
C VAL A 220 -1.61 -10.48 -12.97
N GLU A 221 -0.60 -11.14 -13.55
CA GLU A 221 -0.06 -12.41 -13.06
C GLU A 221 1.34 -12.26 -12.45
N ARG A 222 2.19 -11.41 -13.05
CA ARG A 222 3.57 -11.20 -12.60
C ARG A 222 3.64 -10.09 -11.53
N PRO A 223 4.32 -10.33 -10.40
CA PRO A 223 4.41 -9.34 -9.30
C PRO A 223 4.99 -7.99 -9.70
N VAL A 224 6.07 -7.97 -10.49
CA VAL A 224 6.70 -6.72 -10.97
C VAL A 224 5.75 -5.92 -11.88
N ALA A 225 5.01 -6.60 -12.77
CA ALA A 225 3.99 -5.96 -13.60
C ALA A 225 2.82 -5.44 -12.74
N ALA A 226 2.54 -6.06 -11.59
CA ALA A 226 1.54 -5.59 -10.64
C ALA A 226 1.89 -4.23 -10.06
N VAL A 227 3.17 -3.96 -9.75
CA VAL A 227 3.60 -2.64 -9.25
C VAL A 227 3.34 -1.55 -10.28
N GLN A 228 3.75 -1.76 -11.53
CA GLN A 228 3.53 -0.78 -12.60
C GLN A 228 2.03 -0.59 -12.91
N GLY A 229 1.30 -1.70 -13.02
CA GLY A 229 -0.15 -1.70 -13.27
C GLY A 229 -0.94 -1.02 -12.15
N PHE A 230 -0.47 -1.11 -10.89
CA PHE A 230 -1.11 -0.49 -9.74
C PHE A 230 -1.20 1.03 -9.86
N PHE A 231 -0.11 1.71 -10.19
CA PHE A 231 -0.12 3.17 -10.33
C PHE A 231 -1.05 3.62 -11.47
N ILE A 232 -1.05 2.89 -12.59
CA ILE A 232 -1.95 3.18 -13.71
C ILE A 232 -3.41 2.97 -13.28
N ALA A 233 -3.72 1.83 -12.64
CA ALA A 233 -5.07 1.51 -12.16
C ALA A 233 -5.56 2.55 -11.14
N VAL A 234 -4.73 3.01 -10.21
CA VAL A 234 -5.07 4.05 -9.22
C VAL A 234 -5.49 5.35 -9.91
N ILE A 235 -4.73 5.82 -10.89
CA ILE A 235 -5.07 7.04 -11.65
C ILE A 235 -6.40 6.86 -12.37
N LEU A 236 -6.61 5.73 -13.04
CA LEU A 236 -7.85 5.43 -13.75
C LEU A 236 -9.06 5.36 -12.80
N VAL A 237 -8.90 4.72 -11.62
CA VAL A 237 -9.95 4.63 -10.59
C VAL A 237 -10.30 6.01 -10.06
N ILE A 238 -9.30 6.88 -9.78
CA ILE A 238 -9.56 8.25 -9.33
C ILE A 238 -10.38 9.02 -10.36
N LEU A 239 -9.97 9.02 -11.63
CA LEU A 239 -10.69 9.71 -12.71
C LEU A 239 -12.09 9.12 -12.91
N ALA A 240 -12.22 7.79 -12.95
CA ALA A 240 -13.49 7.09 -13.06
C ALA A 240 -14.44 7.43 -11.90
N THR A 241 -13.92 7.45 -10.68
CA THR A 241 -14.71 7.77 -9.47
C THR A 241 -15.30 9.18 -9.56
N TYR A 242 -14.52 10.19 -9.93
CA TYR A 242 -15.05 11.54 -10.11
C TYR A 242 -16.12 11.61 -11.22
N LEU A 243 -15.92 10.92 -12.33
CA LEU A 243 -16.90 10.89 -13.43
C LEU A 243 -18.18 10.16 -13.02
N LEU A 244 -18.07 9.01 -12.36
CA LEU A 244 -19.21 8.20 -11.93
C LEU A 244 -20.03 8.86 -10.83
N PHE A 245 -19.39 9.49 -9.83
CA PHE A 245 -20.14 10.23 -8.82
C PHE A 245 -20.79 11.46 -9.43
N ASN A 246 -20.14 12.18 -10.35
CA ASN A 246 -20.68 13.41 -10.94
C ASN A 246 -21.78 13.14 -11.99
N ALA A 247 -21.59 12.20 -12.89
CA ALA A 247 -22.51 11.91 -13.97
C ALA A 247 -23.27 10.59 -13.79
N GLY A 248 -22.58 9.53 -13.37
CA GLY A 248 -23.13 8.20 -13.22
C GLY A 248 -24.23 8.12 -12.19
N SER A 249 -24.05 8.73 -11.01
CA SER A 249 -25.07 8.76 -9.96
C SER A 249 -26.35 9.45 -10.41
N ILE A 250 -26.23 10.57 -11.14
CA ILE A 250 -27.39 11.29 -11.69
C ILE A 250 -28.07 10.46 -12.78
N THR A 251 -27.31 9.82 -13.65
CA THR A 251 -27.85 8.96 -14.72
C THR A 251 -28.60 7.76 -14.14
N PHE A 252 -28.04 7.12 -13.12
CA PHE A 252 -28.69 6.02 -12.40
C PHE A 252 -29.98 6.47 -11.70
N LEU A 253 -29.99 7.60 -11.00
CA LEU A 253 -31.19 8.13 -10.37
C LEU A 253 -32.26 8.53 -11.39
N LYS A 254 -31.88 9.05 -12.56
CA LYS A 254 -32.81 9.32 -13.68
C LYS A 254 -33.41 8.03 -14.23
N PHE A 255 -32.60 6.96 -14.34
CA PHE A 255 -33.09 5.64 -14.73
C PHE A 255 -34.12 5.11 -13.72
N LEU A 256 -33.85 5.22 -12.41
CA LEU A 256 -34.82 4.87 -11.36
C LEU A 256 -36.09 5.71 -11.43
N LYS A 257 -35.95 7.01 -11.73
CA LYS A 257 -37.08 7.91 -11.94
C LYS A 257 -37.95 7.46 -13.12
N GLY A 258 -37.37 6.89 -14.18
CA GLY A 258 -38.08 6.34 -15.34
C GLY A 258 -38.92 5.08 -15.03
N ARG A 259 -38.56 4.33 -13.97
CA ARG A 259 -39.33 3.16 -13.54
C ARG A 259 -40.53 3.59 -12.69
N LYS A 260 -41.72 3.73 -13.33
CA LYS A 260 -42.97 4.22 -12.72
C LYS A 260 -43.37 3.46 -11.46
N SER A 261 -43.27 2.12 -11.44
CA SER A 261 -43.60 1.28 -10.27
C SER A 261 -42.75 1.52 -9.02
N TYR A 262 -41.51 1.99 -9.21
CA TYR A 262 -40.60 2.34 -8.11
C TYR A 262 -40.78 3.81 -7.69
N TYR A 263 -40.82 4.73 -8.67
CA TYR A 263 -40.77 6.15 -8.44
C TYR A 263 -42.03 6.71 -7.79
N TYR A 264 -43.25 6.23 -8.19
CA TYR A 264 -44.51 6.75 -7.66
C TYR A 264 -44.92 6.26 -6.27
N LYS A 265 -44.08 5.44 -5.60
CA LYS A 265 -44.24 5.21 -4.16
C LYS A 265 -43.89 6.50 -3.42
N SER A 266 -44.81 7.00 -2.50
CA SER A 266 -44.69 8.31 -1.83
C SER A 266 -43.30 8.56 -1.22
N GLU A 267 -42.72 7.56 -0.57
CA GLU A 267 -41.39 7.66 0.03
C GLU A 267 -40.25 7.80 -0.98
N ASN A 268 -40.37 7.11 -2.13
CA ASN A 268 -39.33 7.09 -3.15
C ASN A 268 -39.39 8.35 -4.03
N PHE A 269 -40.56 8.90 -4.26
CA PHE A 269 -40.74 10.12 -5.05
C PHE A 269 -39.95 11.31 -4.48
N ILE A 270 -40.08 11.55 -3.20
CA ILE A 270 -39.39 12.64 -2.50
C ILE A 270 -37.89 12.32 -2.42
N SER A 271 -37.54 11.07 -2.06
CA SER A 271 -36.12 10.66 -1.90
C SER A 271 -35.34 10.74 -3.21
N VAL A 272 -35.84 10.19 -4.30
CA VAL A 272 -35.14 10.18 -5.61
C VAL A 272 -35.00 11.60 -6.17
N SER A 273 -36.06 12.43 -6.07
CA SER A 273 -36.00 13.80 -6.55
C SER A 273 -35.02 14.66 -5.79
N ASN A 274 -34.98 14.55 -4.46
CA ASN A 274 -34.01 15.24 -3.62
C ASN A 274 -32.59 14.71 -3.83
N LEU A 275 -32.40 13.38 -3.99
CA LEU A 275 -31.10 12.78 -4.26
C LEU A 275 -30.50 13.24 -5.59
N ILE A 276 -31.31 13.39 -6.65
CA ILE A 276 -30.83 13.95 -7.93
C ILE A 276 -30.28 15.38 -7.75
N ALA A 277 -30.98 16.23 -6.99
CA ALA A 277 -30.51 17.58 -6.72
C ALA A 277 -29.25 17.60 -5.85
N ARG A 278 -29.19 16.73 -4.83
CA ARG A 278 -28.02 16.58 -3.95
C ARG A 278 -26.80 16.03 -4.66
N MET A 279 -26.94 14.95 -5.45
CA MET A 279 -25.82 14.36 -6.20
C MET A 279 -25.21 15.38 -7.16
N ARG A 280 -26.04 16.20 -7.80
CA ARG A 280 -25.54 17.26 -8.68
C ARG A 280 -24.64 18.27 -7.98
N LYS A 281 -24.92 18.60 -6.71
CA LYS A 281 -24.16 19.59 -5.93
C LYS A 281 -22.94 18.99 -5.21
N ASN A 282 -23.04 17.73 -4.78
CA ASN A 282 -22.14 17.12 -3.78
C ASN A 282 -21.30 15.96 -4.32
N ALA A 283 -21.42 15.64 -5.58
CA ALA A 283 -20.75 14.52 -6.24
C ALA A 283 -19.22 14.49 -6.00
N ALA A 284 -18.57 15.64 -6.19
CA ALA A 284 -17.12 15.75 -5.99
C ALA A 284 -16.70 15.43 -4.54
N GLY A 285 -17.45 15.90 -3.55
CA GLY A 285 -17.18 15.59 -2.14
C GLY A 285 -17.33 14.11 -1.82
N LEU A 286 -18.36 13.44 -2.39
CA LEU A 286 -18.56 12.00 -2.22
C LEU A 286 -17.44 11.19 -2.90
N ALA A 287 -17.06 11.58 -4.11
CA ALA A 287 -15.91 10.96 -4.80
C ALA A 287 -14.63 11.08 -3.97
N THR A 288 -14.35 12.28 -3.42
CA THR A 288 -13.19 12.51 -2.55
C THR A 288 -13.24 11.63 -1.30
N ILE A 289 -14.38 11.50 -0.62
CA ILE A 289 -14.52 10.59 0.53
C ILE A 289 -14.23 9.14 0.13
N SER A 290 -14.77 8.68 -1.01
CA SER A 290 -14.52 7.32 -1.51
C SER A 290 -13.04 7.09 -1.80
N ILE A 291 -12.37 8.01 -2.48
CA ILE A 291 -10.94 7.91 -2.82
C ILE A 291 -10.09 7.90 -1.54
N LEU A 292 -10.30 8.85 -0.62
CA LEU A 292 -9.55 8.92 0.63
C LEU A 292 -9.75 7.67 1.49
N SER A 293 -10.99 7.16 1.58
CA SER A 293 -11.29 5.92 2.29
C SER A 293 -10.59 4.71 1.65
N THR A 294 -10.57 4.65 0.32
CA THR A 294 -9.82 3.60 -0.40
C THR A 294 -8.31 3.71 -0.13
N MET A 295 -7.77 4.93 -0.10
CA MET A 295 -6.34 5.14 0.23
C MET A 295 -6.00 4.65 1.64
N VAL A 296 -6.85 4.92 2.65
CA VAL A 296 -6.66 4.34 4.00
C VAL A 296 -6.60 2.82 3.94
N LEU A 297 -7.59 2.20 3.29
CA LEU A 297 -7.70 0.75 3.21
C LEU A 297 -6.50 0.12 2.49
N VAL A 298 -6.13 0.66 1.33
CA VAL A 298 -5.01 0.12 0.52
C VAL A 298 -3.67 0.30 1.24
N THR A 299 -3.44 1.46 1.86
CA THR A 299 -2.17 1.74 2.56
C THR A 299 -2.00 0.83 3.79
N LEU A 300 -3.05 0.69 4.62
CA LEU A 300 -3.00 -0.22 5.77
C LEU A 300 -2.90 -1.69 5.33
N THR A 301 -3.65 -2.09 4.30
CA THR A 301 -3.58 -3.46 3.77
C THR A 301 -2.18 -3.77 3.26
N GLY A 302 -1.55 -2.88 2.51
CA GLY A 302 -0.19 -3.06 2.03
C GLY A 302 0.81 -3.17 3.17
N SER A 303 0.90 -2.15 4.03
CA SER A 303 1.91 -2.07 5.08
C SER A 303 1.78 -3.16 6.16
N LEU A 304 0.57 -3.46 6.62
CA LEU A 304 0.35 -4.52 7.61
C LEU A 304 0.60 -5.91 7.05
N ASN A 305 0.20 -6.20 5.81
CA ASN A 305 0.47 -7.50 5.20
C ASN A 305 1.97 -7.73 4.95
N ILE A 306 2.72 -6.70 4.56
CA ILE A 306 4.17 -6.79 4.46
C ILE A 306 4.76 -7.13 5.83
N PHE A 307 4.39 -6.41 6.87
CA PHE A 307 4.94 -6.59 8.21
C PHE A 307 4.62 -7.96 8.83
N ILE A 308 3.35 -8.39 8.73
CA ILE A 308 2.91 -9.67 9.30
C ILE A 308 3.34 -10.87 8.43
N GLY A 309 3.37 -10.69 7.11
CA GLY A 309 3.70 -11.76 6.16
C GLY A 309 5.16 -12.16 6.11
N GLY A 310 6.07 -11.26 6.49
CA GLY A 310 7.49 -11.50 6.31
C GLY A 310 8.09 -12.56 7.23
N GLN A 311 7.51 -12.80 8.40
CA GLN A 311 7.95 -13.89 9.25
C GLN A 311 7.79 -15.24 8.53
N ASN A 312 6.63 -15.48 7.91
CA ASN A 312 6.40 -16.69 7.11
C ASN A 312 7.35 -16.80 5.91
N TYR A 313 7.71 -15.66 5.33
CA TYR A 313 8.67 -15.61 4.24
C TYR A 313 10.06 -16.07 4.70
N LEU A 314 10.55 -15.52 5.81
CA LEU A 314 11.84 -15.89 6.37
C LEU A 314 11.89 -17.38 6.75
N ASP A 315 10.83 -17.90 7.37
CA ASP A 315 10.74 -19.32 7.71
C ASP A 315 10.74 -20.24 6.47
N THR A 316 10.29 -19.72 5.33
CA THR A 316 10.23 -20.49 4.08
C THR A 316 11.53 -20.41 3.29
N VAL A 317 12.10 -19.20 3.16
CA VAL A 317 13.29 -18.95 2.31
C VAL A 317 14.59 -19.22 3.05
N TYR A 318 14.62 -18.95 4.38
CA TYR A 318 15.80 -19.11 5.22
C TYR A 318 15.44 -19.99 6.43
N PRO A 319 15.26 -21.31 6.22
CA PRO A 319 14.77 -22.20 7.28
C PRO A 319 15.78 -22.47 8.41
N SER A 320 17.09 -22.32 8.12
CA SER A 320 18.18 -22.60 9.04
C SER A 320 18.81 -21.31 9.59
N ASP A 321 19.50 -21.38 10.72
CA ASP A 321 20.15 -20.22 11.33
C ASP A 321 21.29 -19.67 10.46
N TYR A 322 22.10 -20.58 9.88
CA TYR A 322 23.12 -20.27 8.88
C TYR A 322 23.01 -21.23 7.71
N MET A 323 23.33 -20.79 6.51
CA MET A 323 23.28 -21.60 5.31
C MET A 323 24.49 -21.30 4.43
N ILE A 324 25.07 -22.34 3.86
CA ILE A 324 26.13 -22.28 2.87
C ILE A 324 25.68 -23.03 1.63
N SER A 325 25.68 -22.33 0.50
CA SER A 325 25.31 -22.89 -0.80
C SER A 325 26.54 -22.93 -1.71
N VAL A 326 26.83 -24.07 -2.28
CA VAL A 326 27.79 -24.23 -3.35
C VAL A 326 27.04 -24.74 -4.57
N GLY A 327 26.98 -23.94 -5.63
CA GLY A 327 26.07 -24.22 -6.71
C GLY A 327 26.67 -24.04 -8.11
N HIS A 328 25.89 -24.48 -9.08
CA HIS A 328 26.26 -24.49 -10.49
C HIS A 328 27.61 -25.18 -10.76
N MET A 329 27.85 -26.29 -10.06
CA MET A 329 28.99 -27.16 -10.37
C MET A 329 28.69 -27.98 -11.62
N PRO A 330 29.71 -28.28 -12.46
CA PRO A 330 29.54 -29.11 -13.62
C PRO A 330 28.98 -30.51 -13.28
N SER A 331 28.35 -31.15 -14.25
CA SER A 331 27.74 -32.48 -14.06
C SER A 331 28.75 -33.58 -13.74
N ASP A 332 30.00 -33.40 -14.15
CA ASP A 332 31.12 -34.32 -13.92
C ASP A 332 31.94 -33.95 -12.66
N ALA A 333 31.62 -32.84 -11.97
CA ALA A 333 32.30 -32.47 -10.74
C ALA A 333 32.17 -33.56 -9.66
N GLU A 334 33.28 -33.86 -8.98
CA GLU A 334 33.29 -34.73 -7.80
C GLU A 334 32.78 -33.94 -6.58
N ILE A 335 31.68 -34.41 -5.98
CA ILE A 335 31.00 -33.71 -4.89
C ILE A 335 31.65 -34.03 -3.53
N GLU A 336 32.09 -35.27 -3.31
CA GLU A 336 32.56 -35.75 -2.01
C GLU A 336 33.75 -34.92 -1.46
N PRO A 337 34.80 -34.58 -2.26
CA PRO A 337 35.88 -33.75 -1.76
C PRO A 337 35.44 -32.34 -1.35
N VAL A 338 34.39 -31.78 -2.04
CA VAL A 338 33.83 -30.48 -1.73
C VAL A 338 33.07 -30.53 -0.40
N ILE A 339 32.30 -31.60 -0.17
CA ILE A 339 31.57 -31.83 1.06
C ILE A 339 32.51 -31.89 2.25
N GLU A 340 33.58 -32.74 2.14
CA GLU A 340 34.55 -32.91 3.21
C GLU A 340 35.27 -31.60 3.55
N ASP A 341 35.67 -30.83 2.54
CA ASP A 341 36.36 -29.58 2.75
C ASP A 341 35.46 -28.50 3.37
N VAL A 342 34.22 -28.33 2.87
CA VAL A 342 33.28 -27.37 3.44
C VAL A 342 32.94 -27.73 4.88
N GLN A 343 32.71 -29.00 5.18
CA GLN A 343 32.45 -29.44 6.57
C GLN A 343 33.65 -29.20 7.49
N ALA A 344 34.89 -29.42 6.99
CA ALA A 344 36.10 -29.11 7.75
C ALA A 344 36.25 -27.60 8.02
N GLN A 345 35.90 -26.76 7.05
CA GLN A 345 35.93 -25.29 7.24
C GLN A 345 34.82 -24.82 8.19
N ILE A 346 33.62 -25.39 8.10
CA ILE A 346 32.53 -25.11 9.07
C ILE A 346 33.02 -25.41 10.49
N LYS A 347 33.59 -26.59 10.71
CA LYS A 347 34.12 -27.00 12.03
C LYS A 347 35.24 -26.07 12.51
N LYS A 348 36.23 -25.78 11.66
CA LYS A 348 37.35 -24.89 11.98
C LYS A 348 36.86 -23.50 12.39
N THR A 349 35.92 -22.95 11.64
CA THR A 349 35.39 -21.61 11.90
C THR A 349 34.47 -21.59 13.14
N ALA A 350 33.68 -22.64 13.34
CA ALA A 350 32.84 -22.80 14.54
C ALA A 350 33.70 -22.83 15.82
N ASP A 351 34.81 -23.59 15.80
CA ASP A 351 35.75 -23.62 16.92
C ASP A 351 36.42 -22.26 17.16
N ALA A 352 36.80 -21.56 16.11
CA ALA A 352 37.44 -20.23 16.19
C ALA A 352 36.50 -19.13 16.68
N THR A 353 35.22 -19.22 16.38
CA THR A 353 34.19 -18.22 16.74
C THR A 353 33.32 -18.64 17.92
N HIS A 354 33.68 -19.73 18.59
CA HIS A 354 32.96 -20.27 19.76
C HIS A 354 31.49 -20.58 19.49
N LEU A 355 31.16 -21.05 18.28
CA LEU A 355 29.82 -21.53 17.97
C LEU A 355 29.61 -22.91 18.64
N SER A 356 28.72 -22.97 19.62
CA SER A 356 28.45 -24.21 20.37
C SER A 356 27.12 -24.82 20.02
N ASP A 357 26.97 -26.12 20.25
CA ASP A 357 25.71 -26.85 20.08
C ASP A 357 25.09 -26.65 18.68
N TYR A 358 25.86 -26.85 17.62
CA TYR A 358 25.37 -26.74 16.25
C TYR A 358 25.18 -28.11 15.59
N GLN A 359 24.26 -28.16 14.66
CA GLN A 359 24.01 -29.31 13.78
C GLN A 359 24.12 -28.88 12.34
N VAL A 360 24.75 -29.70 11.51
CA VAL A 360 24.87 -29.44 10.06
C VAL A 360 24.08 -30.51 9.32
N ALA A 361 23.09 -30.11 8.56
CA ALA A 361 22.40 -30.95 7.59
C ALA A 361 22.91 -30.61 6.19
N GLN A 362 23.27 -31.62 5.46
CA GLN A 362 23.73 -31.48 4.08
C GLN A 362 22.66 -32.02 3.14
N THR A 363 22.46 -31.34 2.03
CA THR A 363 21.54 -31.77 0.97
C THR A 363 22.18 -31.52 -0.39
N THR A 364 22.07 -32.53 -1.25
CA THR A 364 22.50 -32.45 -2.65
C THR A 364 21.29 -32.49 -3.56
N TYR A 365 21.26 -31.62 -4.57
CA TYR A 365 20.22 -31.63 -5.58
C TYR A 365 20.80 -31.11 -6.92
N TRP A 366 20.10 -31.42 -8.01
CA TRP A 366 20.47 -30.95 -9.33
C TRP A 366 19.46 -29.92 -9.79
N SER A 367 19.90 -28.96 -10.62
CA SER A 367 19.01 -27.94 -11.17
C SER A 367 19.32 -27.64 -12.62
N ALA A 368 18.30 -27.21 -13.35
CA ALA A 368 18.44 -26.72 -14.72
C ALA A 368 17.42 -25.62 -15.02
N GLU A 369 17.80 -24.71 -15.90
CA GLU A 369 16.86 -23.71 -16.41
C GLU A 369 15.88 -24.34 -17.40
N ILE A 370 14.62 -23.96 -17.32
CA ILE A 370 13.57 -24.40 -18.22
C ILE A 370 13.56 -23.49 -19.44
N ARG A 371 13.85 -24.03 -20.61
CA ARG A 371 13.80 -23.34 -21.89
C ARG A 371 12.40 -23.23 -22.45
N ARG A 372 11.64 -24.33 -22.34
CA ARG A 372 10.29 -24.43 -22.87
C ARG A 372 9.46 -25.42 -22.10
N ILE A 373 8.20 -25.06 -21.89
CA ILE A 373 7.15 -25.94 -21.39
C ILE A 373 6.01 -25.96 -22.42
N ASP A 374 5.60 -27.16 -22.83
CA ASP A 374 4.47 -27.36 -23.71
C ASP A 374 3.67 -28.59 -23.21
N GLY A 375 2.75 -28.36 -22.26
CA GLY A 375 1.91 -29.39 -21.68
C GLY A 375 2.68 -30.53 -21.00
N LYS A 376 3.07 -31.55 -21.79
CA LYS A 376 3.80 -32.73 -21.32
C LYS A 376 5.31 -32.66 -21.57
N VAL A 377 5.76 -31.73 -22.38
CA VAL A 377 7.16 -31.63 -22.81
C VAL A 377 7.87 -30.53 -22.04
N LEU A 378 8.95 -30.87 -21.38
CA LEU A 378 9.86 -30.01 -20.66
C LEU A 378 11.23 -30.02 -21.34
N GLU A 379 11.60 -28.93 -21.97
CA GLU A 379 12.96 -28.73 -22.49
C GLU A 379 13.76 -27.95 -21.46
N VAL A 380 14.82 -28.55 -20.96
CA VAL A 380 15.73 -27.92 -19.99
C VAL A 380 17.10 -27.64 -20.64
N ASN A 381 17.78 -26.67 -20.04
CA ASN A 381 19.15 -26.36 -20.43
C ASN A 381 20.06 -27.51 -20.06
N ASP A 382 20.77 -28.06 -21.06
CA ASP A 382 21.78 -29.10 -20.89
C ASP A 382 23.15 -28.48 -21.18
N GLN A 383 24.08 -28.58 -20.24
CA GLN A 383 25.45 -28.04 -20.39
C GLN A 383 26.21 -28.61 -21.60
N SER A 384 25.75 -29.73 -22.16
CA SER A 384 26.34 -30.30 -23.39
C SER A 384 25.96 -29.54 -24.66
N THR A 385 24.93 -28.68 -24.63
CA THR A 385 24.52 -27.89 -25.78
C THR A 385 25.17 -26.50 -25.76
N PRO A 386 25.98 -26.13 -26.80
CA PRO A 386 26.57 -24.80 -26.84
C PRO A 386 25.52 -23.72 -26.77
N SER A 387 25.69 -22.77 -25.86
CA SER A 387 24.87 -21.56 -25.82
C SER A 387 25.07 -20.80 -27.13
N THR A 388 24.12 -20.91 -28.04
CA THR A 388 24.03 -20.05 -29.22
C THR A 388 23.63 -18.68 -28.70
N GLY A 389 24.55 -17.75 -28.54
CA GLY A 389 24.52 -16.37 -28.02
C GLY A 389 23.26 -15.49 -28.06
N GLN A 390 22.09 -16.11 -28.12
CA GLN A 390 20.81 -15.47 -27.79
C GLN A 390 20.47 -15.78 -26.33
N GLU A 391 20.38 -14.78 -25.47
CA GLU A 391 19.75 -14.87 -24.16
C GLU A 391 18.31 -15.37 -24.36
N LEU A 392 18.12 -16.68 -24.33
CA LEU A 392 16.81 -17.30 -24.30
C LEU A 392 16.21 -17.01 -22.93
N LYS A 393 15.04 -16.36 -22.90
CA LYS A 393 14.31 -16.11 -21.67
C LYS A 393 14.01 -17.44 -20.99
N SER A 394 14.63 -17.68 -19.83
CA SER A 394 14.26 -18.80 -18.96
C SER A 394 12.80 -18.67 -18.54
N GLU A 395 12.02 -19.73 -18.68
CA GLU A 395 10.63 -19.77 -18.20
C GLU A 395 10.55 -20.10 -16.70
N GLY A 396 11.62 -20.65 -16.11
CA GLY A 396 11.72 -21.05 -14.71
C GLY A 396 12.88 -22.01 -14.47
N THR A 397 12.88 -22.64 -13.28
CA THR A 397 13.90 -23.60 -12.87
C THR A 397 13.25 -24.93 -12.52
N VAL A 398 13.89 -26.03 -12.94
CA VAL A 398 13.55 -27.37 -12.46
C VAL A 398 14.62 -27.86 -11.49
N TYR A 399 14.16 -28.44 -10.38
CA TYR A 399 15.00 -29.03 -9.33
C TYR A 399 14.77 -30.53 -9.31
N PHE A 400 15.85 -31.28 -9.33
CA PHE A 400 15.84 -32.74 -9.31
C PHE A 400 16.43 -33.24 -8.00
N PHE A 401 15.70 -34.12 -7.33
CA PHE A 401 16.09 -34.77 -6.08
C PHE A 401 16.07 -36.28 -6.28
N ASP A 402 16.96 -36.99 -5.65
CA ASP A 402 16.86 -38.43 -5.57
C ASP A 402 15.91 -38.88 -4.47
N GLN A 403 15.49 -40.14 -4.53
CA GLN A 403 14.59 -40.73 -3.56
C GLN A 403 15.16 -40.68 -2.13
N ALA A 404 16.48 -40.88 -1.96
CA ALA A 404 17.12 -40.86 -0.65
C ALA A 404 17.06 -39.45 -0.02
N THR A 405 17.32 -38.41 -0.79
CA THR A 405 17.19 -37.00 -0.36
C THR A 405 15.75 -36.65 -0.02
N TYR A 406 14.76 -37.10 -0.79
CA TYR A 406 13.35 -36.90 -0.48
C TYR A 406 12.97 -37.56 0.85
N GLU A 407 13.37 -38.83 1.08
CA GLU A 407 13.11 -39.54 2.33
C GLU A 407 13.81 -38.86 3.53
N GLN A 408 15.04 -38.39 3.36
CA GLN A 408 15.75 -37.61 4.37
C GLN A 408 15.02 -36.32 4.73
N LEU A 409 14.56 -35.56 3.73
CA LEU A 409 13.88 -34.31 3.93
C LEU A 409 12.47 -34.46 4.50
N THR A 410 11.72 -35.50 4.09
CA THR A 410 10.30 -35.63 4.45
C THR A 410 10.06 -36.62 5.60
N GLY A 411 10.97 -37.56 5.84
CA GLY A 411 10.77 -38.68 6.72
C GLY A 411 9.80 -39.76 6.16
N GLN A 412 9.32 -39.56 4.92
CA GLN A 412 8.37 -40.47 4.26
C GLN A 412 9.13 -41.38 3.31
N LYS A 413 8.99 -42.70 3.50
CA LYS A 413 9.53 -43.67 2.55
C LYS A 413 8.67 -43.72 1.29
N VAL A 414 9.31 -43.74 0.15
CA VAL A 414 8.67 -43.85 -1.16
C VAL A 414 9.44 -44.89 -1.98
N GLU A 415 8.74 -45.75 -2.69
CA GLU A 415 9.35 -46.68 -3.65
C GLU A 415 8.98 -46.21 -5.07
N LEU A 416 9.96 -45.78 -5.82
CA LEU A 416 9.80 -45.33 -7.22
C LEU A 416 10.33 -46.39 -8.18
N GLY A 417 9.52 -46.74 -9.19
CA GLY A 417 9.97 -47.53 -10.33
C GLY A 417 10.93 -46.75 -11.22
N GLU A 418 11.64 -47.46 -12.14
CA GLU A 418 12.71 -46.93 -12.95
C GLU A 418 12.39 -45.66 -13.77
N ASN A 419 11.12 -45.46 -14.15
CA ASN A 419 10.62 -44.26 -14.84
C ASN A 419 9.48 -43.55 -14.11
N GLU A 420 9.33 -43.81 -12.80
CA GLU A 420 8.33 -43.12 -11.96
C GLU A 420 8.96 -41.93 -11.24
N ILE A 421 8.21 -40.84 -11.16
CA ILE A 421 8.63 -39.62 -10.47
C ILE A 421 7.54 -39.06 -9.56
N LEU A 422 7.92 -38.33 -8.51
CA LEU A 422 7.01 -37.41 -7.84
C LEU A 422 7.22 -36.01 -8.43
N ALA A 423 6.16 -35.21 -8.47
CA ALA A 423 6.23 -33.86 -9.03
C ALA A 423 5.45 -32.83 -8.22
N TYR A 424 6.06 -31.67 -8.00
CA TYR A 424 5.41 -30.47 -7.48
C TYR A 424 5.73 -29.28 -8.38
N GLY A 425 4.72 -28.49 -8.78
CA GLY A 425 4.90 -27.30 -9.60
C GLY A 425 4.46 -26.03 -8.86
N TYR A 426 5.38 -25.09 -8.71
CA TYR A 426 5.11 -23.73 -8.23
C TYR A 426 4.92 -22.80 -9.43
N GLN A 427 3.79 -22.11 -9.50
CA GLN A 427 3.39 -21.24 -10.65
C GLN A 427 3.49 -21.96 -12.03
N TYR A 428 3.30 -23.28 -12.04
CA TYR A 428 3.32 -24.08 -13.26
C TYR A 428 2.14 -23.71 -14.17
N PRO A 429 2.35 -23.42 -15.47
CA PRO A 429 1.27 -23.07 -16.38
C PRO A 429 0.41 -24.29 -16.70
N GLY A 430 -0.81 -24.33 -16.17
CA GLY A 430 -1.73 -25.42 -16.38
C GLY A 430 -1.69 -26.52 -15.33
N LYS A 431 -2.09 -27.74 -15.70
CA LYS A 431 -2.04 -28.92 -14.83
C LYS A 431 -0.92 -29.85 -15.30
N LEU A 432 -0.10 -30.32 -14.35
CA LEU A 432 0.84 -31.42 -14.61
C LEU A 432 0.05 -32.63 -15.12
N ASP A 433 0.43 -33.19 -16.26
CA ASP A 433 -0.19 -34.41 -16.80
C ASP A 433 0.29 -35.67 -16.05
N ALA A 434 -0.23 -36.84 -16.40
CA ALA A 434 0.20 -38.09 -15.81
C ALA A 434 1.61 -38.52 -16.29
N GLN A 435 2.09 -37.94 -17.39
CA GLN A 435 3.41 -38.19 -17.96
C GLN A 435 4.10 -36.87 -18.26
N LEU A 436 5.41 -36.82 -18.05
CA LEU A 436 6.28 -35.68 -18.31
C LEU A 436 7.46 -36.15 -19.16
N GLU A 437 7.66 -35.56 -20.32
CA GLU A 437 8.81 -35.79 -21.19
C GLU A 437 9.87 -34.72 -20.90
N ILE A 438 11.05 -35.12 -20.46
CA ILE A 438 12.17 -34.24 -20.16
C ILE A 438 13.28 -34.52 -21.19
N ASN A 439 13.55 -33.56 -22.07
CA ASN A 439 14.50 -33.66 -23.17
C ASN A 439 14.43 -35.02 -23.93
N GLY A 440 13.23 -35.47 -24.27
CA GLY A 440 12.99 -36.69 -25.04
C GLY A 440 12.87 -37.97 -24.20
N LYS A 441 13.07 -37.94 -22.90
CA LYS A 441 12.85 -39.07 -21.99
C LYS A 441 11.54 -38.94 -21.24
N THR A 442 10.66 -39.94 -21.33
CA THR A 442 9.35 -39.90 -20.71
C THR A 442 9.34 -40.54 -19.32
N PHE A 443 8.81 -39.79 -18.35
CA PHE A 443 8.59 -40.22 -16.97
C PHE A 443 7.10 -40.27 -16.65
N THR A 444 6.69 -41.23 -15.84
CA THR A 444 5.32 -41.32 -15.32
C THR A 444 5.23 -40.67 -13.94
N ILE A 445 4.34 -39.71 -13.77
CA ILE A 445 4.13 -39.07 -12.49
C ILE A 445 3.30 -40.00 -11.60
N LYS A 446 3.94 -40.66 -10.65
CA LYS A 446 3.30 -41.55 -9.68
C LYS A 446 2.38 -40.79 -8.74
N GLU A 447 2.86 -39.64 -8.27
CA GLU A 447 2.11 -38.77 -7.36
C GLU A 447 2.42 -37.31 -7.65
N LYS A 448 1.36 -36.50 -7.65
CA LYS A 448 1.44 -35.03 -7.68
C LYS A 448 1.37 -34.52 -6.26
N LEU A 449 2.47 -33.96 -5.77
CA LEU A 449 2.53 -33.45 -4.42
C LEU A 449 1.68 -32.20 -4.26
N ASN A 450 0.93 -32.10 -3.16
CA ASN A 450 0.06 -30.97 -2.86
C ASN A 450 0.81 -29.76 -2.27
N SER A 451 2.03 -29.98 -1.76
CA SER A 451 2.89 -28.97 -1.15
C SER A 451 4.34 -29.20 -1.56
N ASN A 452 5.14 -28.15 -1.52
CA ASN A 452 6.57 -28.25 -1.76
C ASN A 452 7.25 -28.96 -0.58
N PHE A 453 7.86 -30.11 -0.82
CA PHE A 453 8.50 -30.94 0.21
C PHE A 453 9.79 -30.34 0.77
N ILE A 454 10.40 -29.37 0.09
CA ILE A 454 11.57 -28.64 0.59
C ILE A 454 11.19 -27.41 1.42
N GLN A 455 9.89 -27.08 1.51
CA GLN A 455 9.44 -25.91 2.25
C GLN A 455 9.82 -26.00 3.73
N GLY A 456 10.49 -24.93 4.21
CA GLY A 456 10.99 -24.85 5.59
C GLY A 456 12.19 -25.77 5.89
N LYS A 457 12.88 -26.26 4.85
CA LYS A 457 14.05 -27.15 4.96
C LYS A 457 15.24 -26.70 4.10
N LEU A 458 14.95 -26.27 2.89
CA LEU A 458 15.94 -25.73 1.95
C LEU A 458 15.50 -24.35 1.47
N PRO A 459 16.46 -23.50 1.07
CA PRO A 459 16.13 -22.19 0.50
C PRO A 459 15.34 -22.33 -0.80
N GLN A 460 14.36 -21.47 -1.00
CA GLN A 460 13.51 -21.47 -2.17
C GLN A 460 13.75 -20.19 -2.99
N SER A 461 14.75 -20.23 -3.88
CA SER A 461 15.14 -19.09 -4.72
C SER A 461 14.06 -18.65 -5.72
N ASP A 462 13.25 -19.57 -6.23
CA ASP A 462 12.15 -19.30 -7.16
C ASP A 462 11.02 -18.50 -6.49
N LEU A 463 10.75 -18.73 -5.21
CA LEU A 463 9.83 -17.89 -4.44
C LEU A 463 10.33 -16.45 -4.35
N PHE A 464 11.64 -16.27 -4.20
CA PHE A 464 12.26 -14.95 -4.16
C PHE A 464 12.22 -14.25 -5.53
N GLN A 465 12.53 -14.98 -6.59
CA GLN A 465 12.52 -14.45 -7.95
C GLN A 465 11.13 -14.39 -8.57
N HIS A 466 10.11 -14.94 -7.90
CA HIS A 466 8.75 -15.11 -8.41
C HIS A 466 8.69 -15.80 -9.78
N GLN A 467 9.62 -16.73 -9.98
CA GLN A 467 9.72 -17.55 -11.18
C GLN A 467 8.97 -18.87 -10.97
N MET A 468 8.73 -19.56 -12.06
CA MET A 468 8.18 -20.91 -12.02
C MET A 468 9.23 -21.87 -11.47
N GLY A 469 8.85 -22.72 -10.53
CA GLY A 469 9.67 -23.80 -10.00
C GLY A 469 9.00 -25.16 -10.21
N LEU A 470 9.73 -26.11 -10.76
CA LEU A 470 9.29 -27.50 -10.87
C LEU A 470 10.22 -28.38 -10.03
N TYR A 471 9.66 -29.13 -9.11
CA TYR A 471 10.38 -30.00 -8.17
C TYR A 471 10.06 -31.44 -8.47
N LEU A 472 11.06 -32.21 -8.86
CA LEU A 472 10.94 -33.58 -9.29
C LEU A 472 11.77 -34.51 -8.39
N VAL A 473 11.19 -35.63 -7.99
CA VAL A 473 11.89 -36.69 -7.26
C VAL A 473 12.01 -37.90 -8.16
N LEU A 474 13.23 -38.37 -8.35
CA LEU A 474 13.58 -39.51 -9.20
C LEU A 474 14.16 -40.64 -8.35
N PRO A 475 14.09 -41.89 -8.82
CA PRO A 475 14.79 -43.02 -8.15
C PRO A 475 16.29 -42.80 -8.04
N ASP A 476 16.92 -42.34 -9.13
CA ASP A 476 18.34 -42.01 -9.25
C ASP A 476 18.51 -40.83 -10.23
N LEU A 477 19.25 -39.82 -9.84
CA LEU A 477 19.52 -38.63 -10.67
C LEU A 477 20.30 -38.95 -11.94
N ASN A 478 21.14 -40.00 -11.93
CA ASN A 478 21.92 -40.44 -13.11
C ASN A 478 20.99 -40.91 -14.24
N GLN A 479 19.76 -41.31 -13.95
CA GLN A 479 18.78 -41.70 -14.96
C GLN A 479 18.36 -40.56 -15.88
N LEU A 480 18.55 -39.29 -15.49
CA LEU A 480 18.23 -38.15 -16.36
C LEU A 480 19.00 -38.21 -17.66
N GLY A 481 20.26 -38.64 -17.64
CA GLY A 481 21.15 -38.63 -18.81
C GLY A 481 21.46 -37.22 -19.32
N LEU A 482 21.25 -36.22 -18.49
CA LEU A 482 21.47 -34.82 -18.79
C LEU A 482 22.66 -34.28 -18.03
N LYS A 483 23.38 -33.35 -18.64
CA LYS A 483 24.42 -32.59 -17.95
C LYS A 483 23.84 -31.32 -17.36
N VAL A 484 23.45 -31.41 -16.10
CA VAL A 484 22.82 -30.32 -15.36
C VAL A 484 23.65 -29.89 -14.15
N ASP A 485 23.39 -28.72 -13.62
CA ASP A 485 24.15 -28.18 -12.49
C ASP A 485 23.92 -28.99 -11.22
N LYS A 486 25.01 -29.32 -10.54
CA LYS A 486 25.00 -29.92 -9.19
C LYS A 486 25.08 -28.84 -8.15
N ASN A 487 24.27 -28.97 -7.08
CA ASN A 487 24.19 -28.01 -5.99
C ASN A 487 24.31 -28.71 -4.65
N LEU A 488 25.05 -28.10 -3.75
CA LEU A 488 25.22 -28.52 -2.36
C LEU A 488 24.70 -27.42 -1.45
N GLU A 489 23.91 -27.83 -0.46
CA GLU A 489 23.37 -26.96 0.56
C GLU A 489 23.75 -27.49 1.94
N PHE A 490 24.36 -26.63 2.76
CA PHE A 490 24.69 -26.92 4.14
C PHE A 490 23.81 -26.03 5.03
N SER A 491 22.84 -26.66 5.69
CA SER A 491 21.95 -26.00 6.64
C SER A 491 22.48 -26.18 8.04
N ILE A 492 22.82 -25.08 8.72
CA ILE A 492 23.42 -25.10 10.04
C ILE A 492 22.42 -24.53 11.05
N THR A 493 22.04 -25.31 12.04
CA THR A 493 21.19 -24.88 13.15
C THR A 493 22.05 -24.81 14.40
N ALA A 494 22.04 -23.68 15.10
CA ALA A 494 22.87 -23.43 16.26
C ALA A 494 22.07 -22.83 17.41
N LYS A 495 22.53 -23.06 18.63
CA LYS A 495 21.91 -22.46 19.83
C LYS A 495 22.14 -20.96 19.92
N ASN A 496 23.33 -20.51 19.49
CA ASN A 496 23.71 -19.10 19.41
C ASN A 496 23.46 -18.60 17.99
N LYS A 497 22.29 -17.98 17.76
CA LYS A 497 21.76 -17.58 16.44
C LYS A 497 22.31 -16.25 15.92
N ASP A 498 22.99 -15.46 16.76
CA ASP A 498 23.44 -14.09 16.47
C ASP A 498 24.96 -13.96 16.31
N ASN A 499 25.64 -15.09 16.08
CA ASN A 499 27.09 -15.13 15.88
C ASN A 499 27.46 -14.70 14.45
N GLN A 500 27.50 -13.40 14.21
CA GLN A 500 27.86 -12.81 12.91
C GLN A 500 29.31 -13.10 12.52
N ASP A 501 30.20 -13.27 13.49
CA ASP A 501 31.62 -13.58 13.23
C ASP A 501 31.79 -14.95 12.61
N PHE A 502 30.87 -15.90 12.91
CA PHE A 502 30.91 -17.24 12.31
C PHE A 502 30.72 -17.18 10.80
N ILE A 503 29.59 -16.61 10.33
CA ILE A 503 29.29 -16.62 8.88
C ILE A 503 30.26 -15.73 8.08
N SER A 504 30.64 -14.58 8.63
CA SER A 504 31.58 -13.67 7.99
C SER A 504 32.98 -14.29 7.91
N GLY A 505 33.42 -14.98 8.98
CA GLY A 505 34.66 -15.72 9.04
C GLY A 505 34.69 -16.88 8.05
N LEU A 506 33.59 -17.66 7.98
CA LEU A 506 33.46 -18.79 7.06
C LEU A 506 33.46 -18.35 5.60
N ILE A 507 32.68 -17.33 5.26
CA ILE A 507 32.65 -16.76 3.91
C ILE A 507 34.03 -16.23 3.51
N LYS A 508 34.70 -15.48 4.41
CA LYS A 508 36.05 -14.95 4.16
C LYS A 508 37.05 -16.05 3.90
N GLU A 509 37.02 -17.13 4.67
CA GLU A 509 37.93 -18.27 4.51
C GLU A 509 37.69 -18.96 3.18
N LEU A 510 36.46 -19.23 2.83
CA LEU A 510 36.09 -19.92 1.59
C LEU A 510 36.38 -19.06 0.33
N TYR A 511 36.18 -17.76 0.38
CA TYR A 511 36.54 -16.84 -0.73
C TYR A 511 38.02 -16.53 -0.80
N SER A 512 38.77 -16.49 0.32
CA SER A 512 40.19 -16.09 0.31
C SER A 512 41.11 -17.14 -0.24
N THR A 513 40.70 -18.42 -0.29
CA THR A 513 41.51 -19.57 -0.70
C THR A 513 41.32 -19.99 -2.15
N ASP A 514 40.66 -19.15 -2.96
CA ASP A 514 40.36 -19.48 -4.39
C ASP A 514 39.60 -20.81 -4.57
N LYS A 515 38.90 -21.23 -3.50
CA LYS A 515 38.23 -22.54 -3.42
C LYS A 515 37.08 -22.67 -4.39
N ILE A 516 36.43 -21.54 -4.76
CA ILE A 516 35.38 -21.53 -5.76
C ILE A 516 35.91 -22.11 -7.09
N SER A 517 37.07 -21.63 -7.53
CA SER A 517 37.73 -22.16 -8.74
C SER A 517 38.14 -23.61 -8.55
N GLN A 518 38.51 -24.00 -7.32
CA GLN A 518 38.94 -25.36 -7.00
C GLN A 518 37.77 -26.36 -7.02
N TYR A 519 36.52 -25.88 -6.71
CA TYR A 519 35.32 -26.70 -6.77
C TYR A 519 34.62 -26.68 -8.12
N ASP A 520 35.18 -25.96 -9.10
CA ASP A 520 34.52 -25.73 -10.40
C ASP A 520 33.10 -25.15 -10.24
N ALA A 521 32.82 -24.50 -9.12
CA ALA A 521 31.51 -23.89 -8.83
C ALA A 521 31.44 -22.45 -9.36
N THR A 522 30.33 -22.06 -9.95
CA THR A 522 30.13 -20.68 -10.39
C THR A 522 29.34 -19.87 -9.37
N TYR A 523 28.76 -20.51 -8.39
CA TYR A 523 28.05 -19.86 -7.29
C TYR A 523 28.49 -20.39 -5.93
N PHE A 524 28.83 -19.45 -5.07
CA PHE A 524 29.07 -19.69 -3.66
C PHE A 524 28.34 -18.62 -2.85
N GLY A 525 27.58 -18.99 -1.85
CA GLY A 525 26.84 -18.07 -1.02
C GLY A 525 26.75 -18.52 0.43
N GLY A 526 26.77 -17.57 1.34
CA GLY A 526 26.49 -17.84 2.75
C GLY A 526 25.44 -16.85 3.25
N PHE A 527 24.52 -17.35 4.05
CA PHE A 527 23.44 -16.55 4.61
C PHE A 527 23.40 -16.71 6.13
N ASP A 528 23.23 -15.59 6.81
CA ASP A 528 22.91 -15.50 8.22
C ASP A 528 21.47 -15.04 8.36
N ARG A 529 20.61 -15.94 8.81
CA ARG A 529 19.18 -15.66 8.99
C ARG A 529 18.92 -14.51 9.94
N TYR A 530 19.70 -14.40 11.03
CA TYR A 530 19.52 -13.35 12.03
C TYR A 530 19.71 -11.96 11.43
N SER A 531 20.78 -11.76 10.65
CA SER A 531 21.03 -10.49 9.96
C SER A 531 19.95 -10.17 8.93
N ILE A 532 19.53 -11.16 8.14
CA ILE A 532 18.47 -10.99 7.14
C ILE A 532 17.12 -10.67 7.82
N GLU A 533 16.77 -11.35 8.91
CA GLU A 533 15.55 -11.07 9.68
C GLU A 533 15.59 -9.66 10.26
N LYS A 534 16.73 -9.22 10.76
CA LYS A 534 16.91 -7.87 11.29
C LYS A 534 16.71 -6.82 10.20
N ASP A 535 17.40 -6.94 9.07
CA ASP A 535 17.27 -6.02 7.92
C ASP A 535 15.83 -5.96 7.40
N TRP A 536 15.22 -7.14 7.30
CA TRP A 536 13.84 -7.23 6.87
C TRP A 536 12.88 -6.53 7.84
N ARG A 537 13.03 -6.76 9.16
CA ARG A 537 12.21 -6.10 10.20
C ARG A 537 12.38 -4.59 10.18
N GLU A 538 13.58 -4.11 10.01
CA GLU A 538 13.85 -2.68 9.92
C GLU A 538 13.12 -2.06 8.72
N THR A 539 13.20 -2.68 7.55
CA THR A 539 12.52 -2.20 6.34
C THR A 539 11.00 -2.31 6.44
N ALA A 540 10.49 -3.47 6.81
CA ALA A 540 9.05 -3.72 6.94
C ALA A 540 8.42 -2.88 8.06
N GLY A 541 9.13 -2.70 9.19
CA GLY A 541 8.72 -1.85 10.28
C GLY A 541 8.65 -0.37 9.90
N THR A 542 9.60 0.10 9.10
CA THR A 542 9.59 1.45 8.55
C THR A 542 8.39 1.65 7.60
N LEU A 543 8.13 0.69 6.72
CA LEU A 543 6.95 0.72 5.83
C LEU A 543 5.64 0.70 6.63
N LEU A 544 5.57 -0.10 7.69
CA LEU A 544 4.41 -0.13 8.60
C LEU A 544 4.20 1.22 9.27
N PHE A 545 5.27 1.82 9.81
CA PHE A 545 5.24 3.13 10.43
C PHE A 545 4.69 4.20 9.45
N ILE A 546 5.24 4.27 8.24
CA ILE A 546 4.77 5.19 7.19
C ILE A 546 3.31 4.92 6.85
N GLY A 547 2.93 3.66 6.69
CA GLY A 547 1.57 3.24 6.37
C GLY A 547 0.55 3.67 7.42
N ILE A 548 0.87 3.52 8.70
CA ILE A 548 0.01 3.97 9.81
C ILE A 548 -0.17 5.50 9.76
N PHE A 549 0.90 6.26 9.66
CA PHE A 549 0.82 7.72 9.67
C PHE A 549 0.13 8.29 8.44
N LEU A 550 0.39 7.76 7.24
CA LEU A 550 -0.35 8.11 6.02
C LEU A 550 -1.85 7.81 6.16
N SER A 551 -2.18 6.66 6.74
CA SER A 551 -3.58 6.29 6.97
C SER A 551 -4.27 7.22 7.96
N VAL A 552 -3.55 7.68 8.99
CA VAL A 552 -4.06 8.73 9.92
C VAL A 552 -4.34 10.02 9.16
N ILE A 553 -3.43 10.47 8.29
CA ILE A 553 -3.64 11.69 7.47
C ILE A 553 -4.86 11.53 6.56
N PHE A 554 -4.97 10.41 5.84
CA PHE A 554 -6.11 10.16 4.96
C PHE A 554 -7.43 10.04 5.72
N LEU A 555 -7.41 9.44 6.92
CA LEU A 555 -8.58 9.36 7.79
C LEU A 555 -9.00 10.76 8.28
N LEU A 556 -8.05 11.58 8.71
CA LEU A 556 -8.30 12.97 9.09
C LEU A 556 -8.89 13.78 7.93
N ALA A 557 -8.33 13.61 6.73
CA ALA A 557 -8.86 14.21 5.52
C ALA A 557 -10.30 13.77 5.25
N THR A 558 -10.57 12.47 5.38
CA THR A 558 -11.92 11.90 5.22
C THR A 558 -12.90 12.50 6.22
N VAL A 559 -12.53 12.55 7.50
CA VAL A 559 -13.35 13.14 8.58
C VAL A 559 -13.65 14.60 8.31
N LEU A 560 -12.66 15.37 7.88
CA LEU A 560 -12.79 16.79 7.56
C LEU A 560 -13.73 17.01 6.37
N VAL A 561 -13.59 16.23 5.31
CA VAL A 561 -14.48 16.31 4.14
C VAL A 561 -15.90 15.96 4.53
N ILE A 562 -16.11 14.90 5.30
CA ILE A 562 -17.41 14.49 5.83
C ILE A 562 -18.03 15.59 6.69
N TYR A 563 -17.27 16.14 7.63
CA TYR A 563 -17.74 17.19 8.53
C TYR A 563 -18.21 18.44 7.78
N TYR A 564 -17.37 18.96 6.88
CA TYR A 564 -17.73 20.13 6.09
C TYR A 564 -18.94 19.90 5.20
N LYS A 565 -19.03 18.73 4.61
CA LYS A 565 -20.16 18.35 3.79
C LYS A 565 -21.45 18.34 4.61
N GLN A 566 -21.44 17.73 5.79
CA GLN A 566 -22.63 17.66 6.63
C GLN A 566 -23.08 19.03 7.12
N ILE A 567 -22.17 19.91 7.51
CA ILE A 567 -22.55 21.26 7.92
C ILE A 567 -23.19 22.01 6.76
N SER A 568 -22.59 21.95 5.56
CA SER A 568 -23.15 22.62 4.37
C SER A 568 -24.54 22.11 4.02
N GLU A 569 -24.69 20.78 4.00
CA GLU A 569 -25.99 20.15 3.73
C GLU A 569 -27.03 20.47 4.82
N GLY A 570 -26.61 20.48 6.09
CA GLY A 570 -27.52 20.80 7.19
C GLY A 570 -28.17 22.18 7.09
N TYR A 571 -27.41 23.20 6.70
CA TYR A 571 -27.97 24.55 6.49
C TYR A 571 -28.88 24.64 5.25
N GLU A 572 -28.53 23.96 4.15
CA GLU A 572 -29.37 23.92 2.94
C GLU A 572 -30.67 23.14 3.17
N ASP A 573 -30.57 22.01 3.85
CA ASP A 573 -31.72 21.14 4.14
C ASP A 573 -32.71 21.80 5.10
N ARG A 574 -32.24 22.60 6.05
CA ARG A 574 -33.11 23.33 6.95
C ARG A 574 -34.12 24.21 6.20
N GLU A 575 -33.64 24.97 5.19
CA GLU A 575 -34.52 25.81 4.37
C GLU A 575 -35.56 24.95 3.62
N ASN A 576 -35.10 23.82 3.01
CA ASN A 576 -35.97 22.93 2.26
C ASN A 576 -37.01 22.21 3.13
N PHE A 577 -36.63 21.78 4.35
CA PHE A 577 -37.54 21.09 5.25
C PHE A 577 -38.59 22.01 5.87
N VAL A 578 -38.26 23.27 6.14
CA VAL A 578 -39.25 24.29 6.55
C VAL A 578 -40.33 24.43 5.47
N ILE A 579 -39.93 24.49 4.18
CA ILE A 579 -40.90 24.57 3.08
C ILE A 579 -41.74 23.29 2.98
N LEU A 580 -41.16 22.10 3.12
CA LEU A 580 -41.90 20.83 3.06
C LEU A 580 -42.89 20.67 4.20
N GLN A 581 -42.56 21.15 5.42
CA GLN A 581 -43.48 21.18 6.55
C GLN A 581 -44.64 22.13 6.30
N GLN A 582 -44.39 23.31 5.71
CA GLN A 582 -45.44 24.24 5.32
C GLN A 582 -46.43 23.69 4.29
N VAL A 583 -45.97 22.74 3.47
CA VAL A 583 -46.80 22.04 2.46
C VAL A 583 -47.50 20.79 3.03
N GLY A 584 -47.34 20.51 4.35
CA GLY A 584 -48.09 19.47 5.05
C GLY A 584 -47.35 18.16 5.31
N LEU A 585 -46.02 18.13 5.23
CA LEU A 585 -45.25 16.93 5.56
C LEU A 585 -45.18 16.75 7.10
N ASP A 586 -45.59 15.59 7.60
CA ASP A 586 -45.52 15.26 9.03
C ASP A 586 -44.07 15.19 9.54
N GLN A 587 -43.84 15.52 10.79
CA GLN A 587 -42.50 15.49 11.41
C GLN A 587 -41.86 14.10 11.37
N LYS A 588 -42.63 13.01 11.54
CA LYS A 588 -42.11 11.63 11.44
C LYS A 588 -41.67 11.27 10.03
N GLN A 589 -42.44 11.64 9.02
CA GLN A 589 -42.08 11.42 7.60
C GLN A 589 -40.86 12.23 7.22
N THR A 590 -40.75 13.47 7.70
CA THR A 590 -39.58 14.33 7.54
C THR A 590 -38.34 13.66 8.13
N ALA A 591 -38.41 13.20 9.38
CA ALA A 591 -37.27 12.54 10.06
C ALA A 591 -36.84 11.24 9.38
N THR A 592 -37.78 10.43 8.89
CA THR A 592 -37.51 9.18 8.17
C THR A 592 -36.84 9.44 6.83
N THR A 593 -37.34 10.43 6.08
CA THR A 593 -36.76 10.83 4.79
C THR A 593 -35.33 11.35 4.94
N ILE A 594 -35.11 12.22 5.95
CA ILE A 594 -33.77 12.72 6.32
C ILE A 594 -32.83 11.55 6.62
N ARG A 595 -33.27 10.61 7.48
CA ARG A 595 -32.43 9.45 7.87
C ARG A 595 -32.04 8.58 6.67
N LYS A 596 -33.01 8.25 5.80
CA LYS A 596 -32.74 7.46 4.58
C LYS A 596 -31.76 8.18 3.65
N GLN A 597 -31.91 9.47 3.43
CA GLN A 597 -31.03 10.27 2.57
C GLN A 597 -29.62 10.35 3.12
N ILE A 598 -29.46 10.63 4.42
CA ILE A 598 -28.15 10.71 5.08
C ILE A 598 -27.44 9.36 4.97
N LEU A 599 -28.13 8.26 5.30
CA LEU A 599 -27.54 6.92 5.23
C LEU A 599 -27.05 6.61 3.80
N THR A 600 -27.87 6.86 2.77
CA THR A 600 -27.49 6.60 1.38
C THR A 600 -26.26 7.41 0.98
N VAL A 601 -26.25 8.71 1.28
CA VAL A 601 -25.15 9.61 0.92
C VAL A 601 -23.85 9.25 1.64
N PHE A 602 -23.95 8.72 2.88
CA PHE A 602 -22.79 8.35 3.68
C PHE A 602 -22.21 7.00 3.33
N PHE A 603 -23.05 5.99 3.16
CA PHE A 603 -22.58 4.62 2.92
C PHE A 603 -22.23 4.34 1.47
N LEU A 604 -22.69 5.17 0.53
CA LEU A 604 -22.34 5.03 -0.88
C LEU A 604 -20.82 5.15 -1.14
N PRO A 605 -20.10 6.17 -0.63
CA PRO A 605 -18.64 6.23 -0.78
C PRO A 605 -17.92 5.03 -0.14
N LEU A 606 -18.37 4.60 1.03
CA LEU A 606 -17.80 3.45 1.74
C LEU A 606 -17.97 2.15 0.96
N PHE A 607 -19.15 1.94 0.37
CA PHE A 607 -19.41 0.79 -0.51
C PHE A 607 -18.42 0.76 -1.68
N PHE A 608 -18.22 1.88 -2.36
CA PHE A 608 -17.25 1.95 -3.46
C PHE A 608 -15.81 1.74 -2.98
N SER A 609 -15.45 2.19 -1.77
CA SER A 609 -14.12 1.96 -1.22
C SER A 609 -13.84 0.47 -0.99
N PHE A 610 -14.80 -0.27 -0.44
CA PHE A 610 -14.67 -1.73 -0.27
C PHE A 610 -14.70 -2.46 -1.62
N LEU A 611 -15.50 -2.01 -2.57
CA LEU A 611 -15.52 -2.56 -3.92
C LEU A 611 -14.15 -2.40 -4.60
N TYR A 612 -13.55 -1.22 -4.51
CA TYR A 612 -12.23 -0.94 -5.10
C TYR A 612 -11.14 -1.78 -4.43
N LEU A 613 -11.14 -1.89 -3.10
CA LEU A 613 -10.21 -2.76 -2.40
C LEU A 613 -10.41 -4.23 -2.80
N GLY A 614 -11.65 -4.72 -2.88
CA GLY A 614 -11.96 -6.09 -3.26
C GLY A 614 -11.43 -6.46 -4.65
N VAL A 615 -11.59 -5.56 -5.62
CA VAL A 615 -11.03 -5.76 -6.98
C VAL A 615 -9.51 -5.63 -6.99
N ALA A 616 -8.96 -4.67 -6.26
CA ALA A 616 -7.51 -4.47 -6.17
C ALA A 616 -6.81 -5.56 -5.34
N TYR A 617 -7.54 -6.38 -4.57
CA TYR A 617 -6.98 -7.37 -3.66
C TYR A 617 -5.98 -8.32 -4.32
N LYS A 618 -6.32 -8.87 -5.50
CA LYS A 618 -5.42 -9.77 -6.24
C LYS A 618 -4.08 -9.09 -6.58
N MET A 619 -4.15 -7.85 -7.04
CA MET A 619 -2.96 -7.06 -7.37
C MET A 619 -2.15 -6.70 -6.12
N ILE A 620 -2.80 -6.27 -5.03
CA ILE A 620 -2.15 -5.97 -3.76
C ILE A 620 -1.47 -7.22 -3.20
N ALA A 621 -2.14 -8.38 -3.23
CA ALA A 621 -1.56 -9.65 -2.78
C ALA A 621 -0.28 -10.00 -3.57
N LYS A 622 -0.25 -9.74 -4.88
CA LYS A 622 0.97 -9.94 -5.70
C LYS A 622 2.07 -8.94 -5.33
N ILE A 623 1.74 -7.69 -5.05
CA ILE A 623 2.71 -6.66 -4.66
C ILE A 623 3.33 -6.99 -3.29
N VAL A 624 2.51 -7.34 -2.30
CA VAL A 624 3.01 -7.65 -0.96
C VAL A 624 3.80 -8.97 -0.94
N ALA A 625 3.51 -9.88 -1.87
CA ALA A 625 4.28 -11.11 -2.04
C ALA A 625 5.74 -10.85 -2.46
N ILE A 626 6.03 -9.77 -3.22
CA ILE A 626 7.42 -9.35 -3.53
C ILE A 626 8.21 -9.08 -2.23
N LEU A 627 7.52 -8.55 -1.23
CA LEU A 627 8.09 -8.18 0.06
C LEU A 627 7.85 -9.26 1.14
N GLY A 628 7.58 -10.49 0.74
CA GLY A 628 7.56 -11.65 1.61
C GLY A 628 6.18 -12.10 2.12
N ALA A 629 5.09 -11.39 1.83
CA ALA A 629 3.75 -11.83 2.25
C ALA A 629 3.16 -12.86 1.27
N THR A 630 3.67 -14.08 1.27
CA THR A 630 3.29 -15.15 0.33
C THR A 630 2.10 -15.98 0.79
N ASN A 631 1.77 -15.98 2.08
CA ASN A 631 0.63 -16.75 2.63
C ASN A 631 -0.71 -16.06 2.33
N ALA A 632 -1.41 -16.53 1.29
CA ALA A 632 -2.68 -15.97 0.83
C ALA A 632 -3.78 -15.95 1.91
N GLY A 633 -3.83 -16.96 2.79
CA GLY A 633 -4.81 -17.04 3.89
C GLY A 633 -4.59 -15.93 4.92
N LEU A 634 -3.35 -15.72 5.31
CA LEU A 634 -2.96 -14.67 6.26
C LEU A 634 -3.19 -13.28 5.68
N VAL A 635 -2.84 -13.06 4.40
CA VAL A 635 -3.11 -11.80 3.68
C VAL A 635 -4.60 -11.48 3.63
N LEU A 636 -5.44 -12.49 3.37
CA LEU A 636 -6.90 -12.31 3.36
C LEU A 636 -7.44 -11.96 4.75
N GLN A 637 -7.04 -12.71 5.78
CA GLN A 637 -7.47 -12.48 7.17
C GLN A 637 -7.09 -11.08 7.66
N THR A 638 -5.86 -10.65 7.42
CA THR A 638 -5.38 -9.31 7.77
C THR A 638 -6.19 -8.24 7.04
N THR A 639 -6.44 -8.41 5.73
CA THR A 639 -7.23 -7.47 4.92
C THR A 639 -8.66 -7.35 5.45
N LEU A 640 -9.32 -8.47 5.78
CA LEU A 640 -10.68 -8.46 6.34
C LEU A 640 -10.72 -7.79 7.73
N SER A 641 -9.71 -8.00 8.55
CA SER A 641 -9.58 -7.33 9.86
C SER A 641 -9.46 -5.82 9.72
N ILE A 642 -8.66 -5.35 8.76
CA ILE A 642 -8.54 -3.91 8.44
C ILE A 642 -9.87 -3.34 7.96
N CYS A 643 -10.58 -4.05 7.08
CA CYS A 643 -11.91 -3.65 6.62
C CYS A 643 -12.89 -3.49 7.79
N ALA A 644 -12.90 -4.43 8.74
CA ALA A 644 -13.77 -4.39 9.91
C ALA A 644 -13.44 -3.19 10.83
N VAL A 645 -12.17 -2.96 11.14
CA VAL A 645 -11.71 -1.82 11.96
C VAL A 645 -12.04 -0.49 11.29
N PHE A 646 -11.79 -0.39 9.98
CA PHE A 646 -12.12 0.82 9.22
C PHE A 646 -13.63 1.08 9.18
N PHE A 647 -14.44 0.04 8.97
CA PHE A 647 -15.91 0.15 9.01
C PHE A 647 -16.40 0.70 10.35
N ILE A 648 -15.90 0.15 11.46
CA ILE A 648 -16.25 0.62 12.82
C ILE A 648 -15.85 2.09 13.00
N SER A 649 -14.63 2.45 12.60
CA SER A 649 -14.13 3.84 12.69
C SER A 649 -14.99 4.80 11.85
N TYR A 650 -15.35 4.39 10.63
CA TYR A 650 -16.21 5.17 9.74
C TYR A 650 -17.60 5.38 10.32
N VAL A 651 -18.20 4.34 10.90
CA VAL A 651 -19.52 4.42 11.58
C VAL A 651 -19.44 5.36 12.79
N LEU A 652 -18.37 5.31 13.57
CA LEU A 652 -18.18 6.24 14.71
C LEU A 652 -18.13 7.71 14.24
N VAL A 653 -17.37 7.98 13.18
CA VAL A 653 -17.31 9.32 12.55
C VAL A 653 -18.70 9.75 12.08
N PHE A 654 -19.43 8.84 11.44
CA PHE A 654 -20.81 9.09 11.02
C PHE A 654 -21.72 9.46 12.18
N LEU A 655 -21.69 8.71 13.28
CA LEU A 655 -22.54 8.96 14.46
C LEU A 655 -22.23 10.32 15.11
N LEU A 656 -20.94 10.67 15.22
CA LEU A 656 -20.50 11.94 15.79
C LEU A 656 -20.95 13.14 14.92
N THR A 657 -20.74 13.04 13.63
CA THR A 657 -21.05 14.12 12.69
C THR A 657 -22.56 14.25 12.44
N SER A 658 -23.32 13.17 12.45
CA SER A 658 -24.78 13.13 12.35
C SER A 658 -25.51 13.85 13.52
N ARG A 659 -24.89 13.87 14.71
CA ARG A 659 -25.40 14.66 15.84
C ARG A 659 -25.36 16.17 15.55
N SER A 660 -24.28 16.65 14.94
CA SER A 660 -24.11 18.05 14.55
C SER A 660 -25.12 18.46 13.45
N TYR A 661 -25.33 17.60 12.46
CA TYR A 661 -26.34 17.80 11.42
C TYR A 661 -27.76 17.92 11.99
N ARG A 662 -28.17 16.99 12.88
CA ARG A 662 -29.49 17.03 13.49
C ARG A 662 -29.73 18.31 14.28
N LYS A 663 -28.74 18.82 15.01
CA LYS A 663 -28.85 20.10 15.73
C LYS A 663 -29.06 21.30 14.81
N ILE A 664 -28.64 21.24 13.56
CA ILE A 664 -28.80 22.33 12.58
C ILE A 664 -30.18 22.27 11.92
N VAL A 665 -30.65 21.05 11.58
CA VAL A 665 -31.91 20.87 10.83
C VAL A 665 -33.14 20.93 11.71
N VAL A 666 -33.08 20.48 12.97
CA VAL A 666 -34.24 20.40 13.89
C VAL A 666 -34.44 21.67 14.68
N ARG A 667 -33.47 22.59 14.73
CA ARG A 667 -33.61 23.94 15.29
C ARG A 667 -34.17 24.91 14.25
#